data_174d445e39e041993ca2d231530ee203
#
_entry.id   174d445e39e041993ca2d231530ee203
#
_cell.length_a   1.000
_cell.length_b   1.000
_cell.length_c   1.000
_cell.angle_alpha   90.00
_cell.angle_beta   90.00
_cell.angle_gamma   90.00
#
_symmetry.space_group_name_H-M   'P 1'
#
loop_
_entity.id
_entity.type
_entity.pdbx_description
1 polymer ?
#
loop_
_entity_poly.entity_id
_entity_poly.type
_entity_poly.pdbx_seq_one_letter_code
_entity_poly.pdbx_strand_id
1 'polypeptide(L)'
;MLALFAAVLIQATNGVPFAAALDQVAAERARDQKADIVLEIGVKGFALLKPISIDCALQPEGAGKLTIRGAKGMRPRIFGSVPVKNWKRVGKKMNGRSDVWVADVSALDPVDQLDALFLDGAMMTLARYPNFNPKMPYSGGWAYVPGRWVGMNSFPNPEPAGSRTEMRVGKKDWHNWAVPGEGRIVIFPRQRFSSSYIRIADLDRENRMLKFAGSLCDVPRPGDTYILSGFREELDDFGEWFHDLKEKKVYFIPPKGKDPNKCRVTVPSVNSIFYLDNAHHVSIENLELCAGRKAVDTTHCSFISIRGCSIHDMCERAVEFAWGHDNELRDSDLFDLGCGAVHITGGGVTQPNTVENCYIHHVGKLDHVSAAVFMEGYGYRVRHNLFHDLPGWAVFHTGNHHELTDNRVHHYMLESDDGGAFYTCNGNGGVETVTARNWISDGIGFAKCAGYGPLAFYNNSHGLYFDAGPNHGYVYDNVIERVSGMAFKIDGNNTQVISNNVLYCTGRTELGPWSYAMNLSSKKSEGPDDFREGVAYSNRLVHNIWYYPNCPSQIYVLIQGADCTRSTFDYNWICPGRDAKYPKFRDDVDWKDTWRRKWGLDVNSVVTEDIGFAAPAQGDFTPKNKVVMKKLGMHPLVMKNCGLYVNEFRTKIPKEAEGCASHPEWIKNPPDHINPPKGKEG
;
A
#
# COMPACT_ATOMS: atom_id res chain seq x y z
N MET A 1 31.18 -24.24 30.51
CA MET A 1 30.55 -25.29 29.69
C MET A 1 29.09 -24.88 29.50
N LEU A 2 28.77 -24.19 28.39
CA LEU A 2 27.38 -23.94 27.98
C LEU A 2 26.86 -25.29 27.48
N ALA A 3 26.01 -25.92 28.26
CA ALA A 3 25.23 -27.07 27.77
C ALA A 3 24.34 -26.55 26.63
N LEU A 4 24.62 -26.89 25.38
CA LEU A 4 23.70 -26.78 24.29
C LEU A 4 22.52 -27.71 24.63
N PHE A 5 21.46 -27.17 25.22
CA PHE A 5 20.19 -27.88 25.31
C PHE A 5 19.67 -28.07 23.88
N ALA A 6 19.60 -29.30 23.41
CA ALA A 6 19.00 -29.59 22.12
C ALA A 6 17.50 -29.24 22.19
N ALA A 7 16.99 -28.52 21.21
CA ALA A 7 15.56 -28.19 21.12
C ALA A 7 14.72 -29.49 21.06
N VAL A 8 13.59 -29.51 21.72
CA VAL A 8 12.63 -30.61 21.64
C VAL A 8 11.94 -30.58 20.28
N LEU A 9 12.11 -31.62 19.47
CA LEU A 9 11.51 -31.76 18.15
C LEU A 9 10.17 -32.48 18.21
N ILE A 10 9.11 -31.84 17.81
CA ILE A 10 7.76 -32.38 17.64
C ILE A 10 7.40 -32.33 16.16
N GLN A 11 6.76 -33.36 15.62
CA GLN A 11 6.45 -33.42 14.18
C GLN A 11 4.97 -33.62 13.92
N ALA A 12 4.39 -32.69 13.12
CA ALA A 12 3.08 -32.89 12.52
C ALA A 12 3.23 -33.63 11.18
N THR A 13 2.63 -34.80 11.09
CA THR A 13 2.71 -35.70 9.92
C THR A 13 1.32 -36.22 9.54
N ASN A 14 1.23 -37.07 8.52
CA ASN A 14 -0.04 -37.75 8.21
C ASN A 14 -0.55 -38.65 9.36
N GLY A 15 0.34 -39.16 10.19
CA GLY A 15 -0.02 -39.99 11.35
C GLY A 15 -0.23 -39.18 12.64
N VAL A 16 0.30 -37.95 12.71
CA VAL A 16 0.12 -37.03 13.84
C VAL A 16 -0.41 -35.71 13.28
N PRO A 17 -1.73 -35.47 13.32
CA PRO A 17 -2.32 -34.23 12.85
C PRO A 17 -1.75 -33.01 13.58
N PHE A 18 -1.76 -31.86 12.92
CA PHE A 18 -1.18 -30.62 13.47
C PHE A 18 -1.75 -30.26 14.85
N ALA A 19 -3.05 -30.43 15.07
CA ALA A 19 -3.68 -30.15 16.35
C ALA A 19 -3.09 -31.07 17.48
N ALA A 20 -2.92 -32.35 17.21
CA ALA A 20 -2.31 -33.27 18.17
C ALA A 20 -0.82 -32.99 18.44
N ALA A 21 -0.10 -32.50 17.43
CA ALA A 21 1.27 -32.03 17.58
C ALA A 21 1.33 -30.73 18.43
N LEU A 22 0.35 -29.85 18.32
CA LEU A 22 0.24 -28.66 19.15
C LEU A 22 -0.08 -29.02 20.62
N ASP A 23 -0.91 -30.05 20.86
CA ASP A 23 -1.15 -30.58 22.20
C ASP A 23 0.16 -31.14 22.83
N GLN A 24 1.03 -31.74 22.02
CA GLN A 24 2.35 -32.19 22.49
C GLN A 24 3.26 -31.01 22.86
N VAL A 25 3.18 -29.87 22.08
CA VAL A 25 3.88 -28.63 22.44
C VAL A 25 3.42 -28.16 23.81
N ALA A 26 2.10 -28.12 24.06
CA ALA A 26 1.54 -27.70 25.34
C ALA A 26 2.01 -28.62 26.50
N ALA A 27 2.01 -29.94 26.30
CA ALA A 27 2.48 -30.90 27.29
C ALA A 27 3.98 -30.71 27.59
N GLU A 28 4.81 -30.49 26.56
CA GLU A 28 6.24 -30.27 26.75
C GLU A 28 6.52 -28.95 27.47
N ARG A 29 5.77 -27.88 27.11
CA ARG A 29 5.87 -26.58 27.78
C ARG A 29 5.49 -26.64 29.25
N ALA A 30 4.47 -27.43 29.58
CA ALA A 30 4.08 -27.70 30.99
C ALA A 30 5.14 -28.50 31.77
N ARG A 31 5.89 -29.35 31.10
CA ARG A 31 6.99 -30.13 31.69
C ARG A 31 8.24 -29.29 31.91
N ASP A 32 8.61 -28.49 30.91
CA ASP A 32 9.78 -27.62 30.97
C ASP A 32 9.48 -26.29 30.24
N GLN A 33 9.20 -25.26 31.03
CA GLN A 33 8.89 -23.93 30.52
C GLN A 33 10.07 -23.29 29.72
N LYS A 34 11.30 -23.67 30.04
CA LYS A 34 12.51 -23.11 29.45
C LYS A 34 13.02 -23.88 28.22
N ALA A 35 12.45 -25.02 27.91
CA ALA A 35 12.86 -25.80 26.74
C ALA A 35 12.58 -25.04 25.43
N ASP A 36 13.52 -25.03 24.53
CA ASP A 36 13.26 -24.62 23.13
C ASP A 36 12.53 -25.75 22.44
N ILE A 37 11.41 -25.42 21.77
CA ILE A 37 10.55 -26.40 21.10
C ILE A 37 10.49 -26.08 19.62
N VAL A 38 10.68 -27.09 18.77
CA VAL A 38 10.51 -26.98 17.32
C VAL A 38 9.35 -27.88 16.90
N LEU A 39 8.29 -27.29 16.39
CA LEU A 39 7.18 -27.97 15.73
C LEU A 39 7.41 -27.99 14.22
N GLU A 40 7.81 -29.13 13.68
CA GLU A 40 8.00 -29.31 12.24
C GLU A 40 6.74 -29.84 11.56
N ILE A 41 6.37 -29.22 10.46
CA ILE A 41 5.23 -29.62 9.62
C ILE A 41 5.76 -30.43 8.44
N GLY A 42 5.55 -31.75 8.49
CA GLY A 42 5.99 -32.74 7.50
C GLY A 42 4.91 -33.10 6.47
N VAL A 43 3.83 -32.35 6.37
CA VAL A 43 2.76 -32.54 5.37
C VAL A 43 2.79 -31.42 4.34
N LYS A 44 2.29 -31.68 3.11
CA LYS A 44 2.29 -30.67 2.03
C LYS A 44 1.39 -29.47 2.31
N GLY A 45 0.33 -29.65 3.10
CA GLY A 45 -0.58 -28.58 3.49
C GLY A 45 -1.89 -29.08 4.04
N PHE A 46 -2.63 -28.16 4.69
CA PHE A 46 -3.93 -28.43 5.29
C PHE A 46 -4.78 -27.17 5.38
N ALA A 47 -6.07 -27.33 5.59
CA ALA A 47 -7.04 -26.26 5.81
C ALA A 47 -7.41 -26.18 7.29
N LEU A 48 -7.74 -24.98 7.74
CA LEU A 48 -8.10 -24.72 9.12
C LEU A 48 -9.62 -24.52 9.28
N LEU A 49 -10.17 -25.14 10.32
CA LEU A 49 -11.52 -24.86 10.83
C LEU A 49 -11.51 -23.93 12.03
N LYS A 50 -10.36 -23.78 12.67
CA LYS A 50 -10.10 -22.87 13.79
C LYS A 50 -8.71 -22.27 13.61
N PRO A 51 -8.46 -21.06 14.09
CA PRO A 51 -7.12 -20.47 14.10
C PRO A 51 -6.11 -21.36 14.84
N ILE A 52 -4.85 -21.26 14.45
CA ILE A 52 -3.75 -21.75 15.28
C ILE A 52 -3.53 -20.70 16.36
N SER A 53 -4.08 -20.94 17.55
CA SER A 53 -4.02 -19.99 18.66
C SER A 53 -2.84 -20.30 19.57
N ILE A 54 -2.05 -19.26 19.87
CA ILE A 54 -0.90 -19.32 20.80
C ILE A 54 -1.07 -18.15 21.76
N ASP A 55 -1.28 -18.45 23.02
CA ASP A 55 -1.49 -17.46 24.07
C ASP A 55 -0.39 -17.53 25.16
N CYS A 56 -0.51 -16.70 26.16
CA CYS A 56 0.42 -16.68 27.29
C CYS A 56 0.40 -17.95 28.12
N ALA A 57 -0.63 -18.78 28.03
CA ALA A 57 -0.66 -20.08 28.72
C ALA A 57 0.27 -21.10 28.03
N LEU A 58 0.31 -21.07 26.69
CA LEU A 58 1.19 -21.89 25.89
C LEU A 58 2.60 -21.31 25.78
N GLN A 59 2.73 -19.98 25.64
CA GLN A 59 4.00 -19.32 25.41
C GLN A 59 4.13 -18.04 26.26
N PRO A 60 4.33 -18.16 27.57
CA PRO A 60 4.44 -17.03 28.49
C PRO A 60 5.75 -16.29 28.35
N GLU A 61 5.81 -15.11 28.93
CA GLU A 61 7.06 -14.34 29.05
C GLU A 61 8.15 -15.20 29.73
N GLY A 62 9.34 -15.16 29.15
CA GLY A 62 10.49 -15.92 29.64
C GLY A 62 10.44 -17.42 29.37
N ALA A 63 9.47 -17.93 28.60
CA ALA A 63 9.53 -19.30 28.07
C ALA A 63 10.69 -19.45 27.07
N GLY A 64 11.13 -20.70 26.85
CA GLY A 64 12.02 -21.04 25.75
C GLY A 64 11.34 -20.77 24.39
N LYS A 65 12.11 -20.68 23.33
CA LYS A 65 11.58 -20.34 21.98
C LYS A 65 10.68 -21.45 21.44
N LEU A 66 9.53 -21.09 20.89
CA LEU A 66 8.69 -21.99 20.10
C LEU A 66 8.90 -21.66 18.61
N THR A 67 9.41 -22.61 17.84
CA THR A 67 9.56 -22.48 16.38
C THR A 67 8.57 -23.40 15.67
N ILE A 68 7.72 -22.84 14.83
CA ILE A 68 6.79 -23.58 13.95
C ILE A 68 7.29 -23.42 12.52
N ARG A 69 7.70 -24.52 11.89
CA ARG A 69 8.33 -24.46 10.56
C ARG A 69 7.97 -25.63 9.66
N GLY A 70 8.17 -25.47 8.37
CA GLY A 70 8.18 -26.59 7.44
C GLY A 70 9.36 -27.53 7.69
N ALA A 71 9.16 -28.83 7.52
CA ALA A 71 10.26 -29.80 7.55
C ALA A 71 11.29 -29.47 6.46
N LYS A 72 12.53 -29.91 6.65
CA LYS A 72 13.65 -29.61 5.74
C LYS A 72 13.31 -29.90 4.28
N GLY A 73 13.43 -28.88 3.44
CA GLY A 73 13.11 -28.96 2.00
C GLY A 73 11.61 -28.88 1.67
N MET A 74 10.77 -28.61 2.65
CA MET A 74 9.32 -28.42 2.48
C MET A 74 8.90 -26.99 2.82
N ARG A 75 7.91 -26.47 2.10
CA ARG A 75 7.17 -25.26 2.44
C ARG A 75 5.68 -25.63 2.51
N PRO A 76 5.19 -26.10 3.66
CA PRO A 76 3.81 -26.50 3.83
C PRO A 76 2.85 -25.34 3.57
N ARG A 77 1.75 -25.63 2.86
CA ARG A 77 0.70 -24.65 2.58
C ARG A 77 -0.42 -24.76 3.61
N ILE A 78 -0.66 -23.68 4.35
CA ILE A 78 -1.74 -23.59 5.32
C ILE A 78 -2.82 -22.65 4.76
N PHE A 79 -4.04 -23.19 4.61
CA PHE A 79 -5.18 -22.46 4.09
C PHE A 79 -6.04 -21.92 5.24
N GLY A 80 -6.31 -20.62 5.25
CA GLY A 80 -7.28 -19.98 6.14
C GLY A 80 -8.74 -20.16 5.68
N SER A 81 -9.00 -21.16 4.84
CA SER A 81 -10.28 -21.39 4.17
C SER A 81 -10.62 -22.87 4.08
N VAL A 82 -11.91 -23.17 3.95
CA VAL A 82 -12.46 -24.54 3.82
C VAL A 82 -13.07 -24.78 2.45
N PRO A 83 -13.02 -26.02 1.96
CA PRO A 83 -13.58 -26.36 0.64
C PRO A 83 -15.11 -26.23 0.58
N VAL A 84 -15.58 -25.63 -0.50
CA VAL A 84 -16.96 -25.68 -0.96
C VAL A 84 -17.07 -26.75 -2.04
N LYS A 85 -17.96 -27.72 -1.84
CA LYS A 85 -18.08 -28.92 -2.67
C LYS A 85 -19.48 -29.03 -3.30
N ASN A 86 -19.65 -30.06 -4.14
CA ASN A 86 -20.94 -30.42 -4.74
C ASN A 86 -21.54 -29.33 -5.62
N TRP A 87 -20.70 -28.67 -6.39
CA TRP A 87 -21.11 -27.65 -7.35
C TRP A 87 -22.02 -28.23 -8.44
N LYS A 88 -23.14 -27.59 -8.69
CA LYS A 88 -24.11 -27.95 -9.72
C LYS A 88 -24.29 -26.79 -10.68
N ARG A 89 -24.50 -27.08 -11.95
CA ARG A 89 -24.89 -26.04 -12.91
C ARG A 89 -26.30 -25.55 -12.59
N VAL A 90 -26.49 -24.24 -12.67
CA VAL A 90 -27.82 -23.66 -12.60
C VAL A 90 -28.57 -24.06 -13.87
N GLY A 91 -29.72 -24.76 -13.73
CA GLY A 91 -30.44 -25.35 -14.84
C GLY A 91 -31.16 -24.36 -15.79
N LYS A 92 -31.07 -23.07 -15.51
CA LYS A 92 -31.63 -21.96 -16.31
C LYS A 92 -30.58 -20.86 -16.49
N LYS A 93 -30.77 -20.03 -17.51
CA LYS A 93 -29.93 -18.84 -17.69
C LYS A 93 -30.09 -17.87 -16.52
N MET A 94 -28.96 -17.36 -16.01
CA MET A 94 -28.89 -16.30 -15.02
C MET A 94 -28.05 -15.15 -15.61
N ASN A 95 -28.61 -13.94 -15.63
CA ASN A 95 -27.98 -12.74 -16.22
C ASN A 95 -27.43 -12.99 -17.65
N GLY A 96 -28.20 -13.74 -18.47
CA GLY A 96 -27.80 -14.12 -19.82
C GLY A 96 -26.83 -15.30 -19.92
N ARG A 97 -26.27 -15.80 -18.81
CA ARG A 97 -25.27 -16.87 -18.73
C ARG A 97 -25.87 -18.24 -18.47
N SER A 98 -25.31 -19.27 -19.07
CA SER A 98 -25.66 -20.69 -18.84
C SER A 98 -24.58 -21.49 -18.14
N ASP A 99 -23.45 -20.86 -17.85
CA ASP A 99 -22.25 -21.45 -17.25
C ASP A 99 -22.09 -21.09 -15.76
N VAL A 100 -23.18 -20.67 -15.13
CA VAL A 100 -23.22 -20.39 -13.68
C VAL A 100 -23.32 -21.69 -12.90
N TRP A 101 -22.53 -21.81 -11.87
CA TRP A 101 -22.54 -22.91 -10.91
C TRP A 101 -23.07 -22.44 -9.56
N VAL A 102 -23.64 -23.37 -8.79
CA VAL A 102 -24.15 -23.10 -7.44
C VAL A 102 -23.74 -24.21 -6.49
N ALA A 103 -23.39 -23.85 -5.28
CA ALA A 103 -23.10 -24.76 -4.18
C ALA A 103 -23.79 -24.30 -2.89
N ASP A 104 -24.16 -25.24 -2.05
CA ASP A 104 -24.72 -25.01 -0.73
C ASP A 104 -23.60 -24.75 0.28
N VAL A 105 -23.70 -23.69 1.06
CA VAL A 105 -22.76 -23.29 2.12
C VAL A 105 -23.44 -23.25 3.50
N SER A 106 -24.65 -23.79 3.63
CA SER A 106 -25.43 -23.81 4.88
C SER A 106 -24.68 -24.50 6.03
N ALA A 107 -23.84 -25.50 5.71
CA ALA A 107 -23.00 -26.18 6.71
C ALA A 107 -21.94 -25.30 7.35
N LEU A 108 -21.60 -24.17 6.74
CA LEU A 108 -20.68 -23.17 7.30
C LEU A 108 -21.41 -22.16 8.19
N ASP A 109 -22.75 -22.20 8.16
CA ASP A 109 -23.67 -21.29 8.87
C ASP A 109 -23.25 -19.82 8.83
N PRO A 110 -23.01 -19.24 7.64
CA PRO A 110 -22.58 -17.86 7.54
C PRO A 110 -23.70 -16.94 8.01
N VAL A 111 -23.41 -16.12 9.02
CA VAL A 111 -24.33 -15.11 9.54
C VAL A 111 -24.28 -13.84 8.71
N ASP A 112 -23.16 -13.63 8.00
CA ASP A 112 -22.90 -12.49 7.13
C ASP A 112 -22.44 -12.95 5.74
N GLN A 113 -22.42 -12.00 4.80
CA GLN A 113 -21.89 -12.25 3.47
C GLN A 113 -20.43 -12.70 3.54
N LEU A 114 -20.08 -13.74 2.81
CA LEU A 114 -18.70 -14.20 2.70
C LEU A 114 -17.82 -13.10 2.13
N ASP A 115 -16.58 -12.98 2.65
CA ASP A 115 -15.67 -11.91 2.25
C ASP A 115 -14.90 -12.24 0.96
N ALA A 116 -14.66 -13.52 0.70
CA ALA A 116 -13.93 -13.96 -0.48
C ALA A 116 -14.32 -15.38 -0.92
N LEU A 117 -14.08 -15.67 -2.18
CA LEU A 117 -14.06 -17.01 -2.77
C LEU A 117 -12.68 -17.19 -3.40
N PHE A 118 -12.06 -18.36 -3.18
CA PHE A 118 -10.77 -18.70 -3.77
C PHE A 118 -10.90 -19.91 -4.68
N LEU A 119 -10.20 -19.86 -5.81
CA LEU A 119 -10.06 -20.99 -6.74
C LEU A 119 -8.59 -21.37 -6.84
N ASP A 120 -8.24 -22.60 -6.43
CA ASP A 120 -6.87 -23.10 -6.39
C ASP A 120 -5.89 -22.20 -5.59
N GLY A 121 -6.42 -21.42 -4.65
CA GLY A 121 -5.71 -20.46 -3.81
C GLY A 121 -5.77 -19.02 -4.30
N ALA A 122 -6.19 -18.73 -5.52
CA ALA A 122 -6.33 -17.38 -6.05
C ALA A 122 -7.69 -16.77 -5.67
N MET A 123 -7.69 -15.51 -5.25
CA MET A 123 -8.91 -14.76 -4.90
C MET A 123 -9.74 -14.46 -6.15
N MET A 124 -11.03 -14.80 -6.10
CA MET A 124 -12.01 -14.54 -7.16
C MET A 124 -12.74 -13.22 -6.93
N THR A 125 -13.26 -12.64 -8.00
CA THR A 125 -13.92 -11.33 -7.98
C THR A 125 -15.35 -11.47 -7.45
N LEU A 126 -15.73 -10.70 -6.43
CA LEU A 126 -17.14 -10.56 -6.06
C LEU A 126 -17.88 -9.89 -7.22
N ALA A 127 -19.00 -10.48 -7.65
CA ALA A 127 -19.83 -9.95 -8.75
C ALA A 127 -19.96 -8.43 -8.66
N ARG A 128 -19.57 -7.71 -9.71
CA ARG A 128 -19.38 -6.25 -9.65
C ARG A 128 -19.85 -5.51 -10.90
N TYR A 129 -20.19 -4.25 -10.71
CA TYR A 129 -20.45 -3.29 -11.76
C TYR A 129 -19.58 -2.02 -11.59
N PRO A 130 -18.90 -1.54 -12.64
CA PRO A 130 -18.62 -2.24 -13.89
C PRO A 130 -17.70 -3.45 -13.70
N ASN A 131 -17.67 -4.37 -14.67
CA ASN A 131 -16.81 -5.54 -14.65
C ASN A 131 -15.33 -5.15 -14.55
N PHE A 132 -14.54 -6.01 -13.92
CA PHE A 132 -13.10 -5.81 -13.82
C PHE A 132 -12.47 -5.80 -15.22
N ASN A 133 -11.61 -4.82 -15.47
CA ASN A 133 -10.89 -4.71 -16.74
C ASN A 133 -9.42 -5.17 -16.56
N PRO A 134 -9.07 -6.40 -16.94
CA PRO A 134 -7.71 -6.90 -16.75
C PRO A 134 -6.65 -6.19 -17.61
N LYS A 135 -7.08 -5.43 -18.64
CA LYS A 135 -6.17 -4.62 -19.45
C LYS A 135 -5.84 -3.27 -18.81
N MET A 136 -6.66 -2.85 -17.87
CA MET A 136 -6.51 -1.58 -17.13
C MET A 136 -6.88 -1.82 -15.65
N PRO A 137 -6.09 -2.62 -14.92
CA PRO A 137 -6.48 -3.14 -13.61
C PRO A 137 -6.65 -2.06 -12.54
N TYR A 138 -5.99 -0.92 -12.68
CA TYR A 138 -6.06 0.18 -11.72
C TYR A 138 -6.96 1.33 -12.16
N SER A 139 -7.18 1.52 -13.45
CA SER A 139 -7.91 2.67 -13.99
C SER A 139 -9.18 2.32 -14.76
N GLY A 140 -9.37 1.06 -15.09
CA GLY A 140 -10.55 0.56 -15.79
C GLY A 140 -11.61 -0.03 -14.86
N GLY A 141 -12.82 -0.19 -15.38
CA GLY A 141 -13.90 -0.81 -14.61
C GLY A 141 -14.43 0.07 -13.47
N TRP A 142 -14.52 1.39 -13.69
CA TRP A 142 -15.14 2.37 -12.79
C TRP A 142 -16.41 2.94 -13.40
N ALA A 143 -17.46 3.08 -12.60
CA ALA A 143 -18.60 3.94 -12.88
C ALA A 143 -18.32 5.35 -12.29
N TYR A 144 -19.15 6.33 -12.68
CA TYR A 144 -18.95 7.72 -12.30
C TYR A 144 -20.23 8.33 -11.73
N VAL A 145 -20.09 9.08 -10.64
CA VAL A 145 -21.19 9.86 -10.08
C VAL A 145 -21.71 10.83 -11.16
N PRO A 146 -23.03 10.83 -11.45
CA PRO A 146 -23.58 11.60 -12.55
C PRO A 146 -23.59 13.10 -12.27
N GLY A 147 -23.57 13.89 -13.34
CA GLY A 147 -23.63 15.36 -13.31
C GLY A 147 -22.44 16.01 -14.01
N ARG A 148 -22.39 17.32 -13.95
CA ARG A 148 -21.26 18.08 -14.49
C ARG A 148 -20.04 17.88 -13.59
N TRP A 149 -18.98 17.35 -14.13
CA TRP A 149 -17.75 17.09 -13.38
C TRP A 149 -17.20 18.36 -12.72
N VAL A 150 -16.83 18.21 -11.45
CA VAL A 150 -16.28 19.28 -10.63
C VAL A 150 -14.84 18.96 -10.34
N GLY A 151 -13.95 19.90 -10.55
CA GLY A 151 -12.53 19.72 -10.24
C GLY A 151 -12.29 19.54 -8.74
N MET A 152 -11.17 18.91 -8.43
CA MET A 152 -10.73 18.54 -7.09
C MET A 152 -10.78 19.73 -6.09
N ASN A 153 -10.35 20.90 -6.54
CA ASN A 153 -10.20 22.11 -5.70
C ASN A 153 -11.33 23.13 -5.87
N SER A 154 -12.50 22.72 -6.39
CA SER A 154 -13.65 23.61 -6.49
C SER A 154 -14.24 23.85 -5.09
N PHE A 155 -13.71 24.83 -4.37
CA PHE A 155 -14.25 25.37 -3.13
C PHE A 155 -14.62 26.86 -3.31
N PRO A 156 -15.64 27.35 -2.68
CA PRO A 156 -16.58 26.63 -1.80
C PRO A 156 -17.39 25.64 -2.63
N ASN A 157 -17.75 24.55 -1.98
CA ASN A 157 -18.68 23.59 -2.54
C ASN A 157 -19.98 24.33 -2.89
N PRO A 158 -20.38 24.44 -4.17
CA PRO A 158 -21.59 25.23 -4.50
C PRO A 158 -22.86 24.55 -4.02
N GLU A 159 -22.73 23.33 -3.52
CA GLU A 159 -23.90 22.56 -3.12
C GLU A 159 -24.25 22.73 -1.66
N PRO A 160 -25.52 23.04 -1.41
CA PRO A 160 -26.08 22.76 -0.11
C PRO A 160 -26.01 21.25 0.10
N ALA A 161 -25.22 20.85 1.06
CA ALA A 161 -25.37 19.55 1.71
C ALA A 161 -25.64 18.36 0.76
N GLY A 162 -24.63 17.94 0.00
CA GLY A 162 -24.61 16.56 -0.48
C GLY A 162 -24.62 15.64 0.75
N SER A 163 -25.27 14.50 0.61
CA SER A 163 -25.36 13.54 1.70
C SER A 163 -24.13 12.62 1.67
N ARG A 164 -23.57 12.32 2.83
CA ARG A 164 -22.57 11.26 2.98
C ARG A 164 -23.21 9.89 3.15
N THR A 165 -24.53 9.82 3.29
CA THR A 165 -25.27 8.60 3.55
C THR A 165 -26.08 8.11 2.34
N GLU A 166 -26.03 8.86 1.24
CA GLU A 166 -26.72 8.47 0.00
C GLU A 166 -26.04 9.05 -1.25
N MET A 167 -26.28 8.42 -2.41
CA MET A 167 -25.72 8.85 -3.69
C MET A 167 -26.66 8.53 -4.83
N ARG A 168 -26.79 9.46 -5.78
CA ARG A 168 -27.50 9.24 -7.02
C ARG A 168 -26.65 8.46 -8.02
N VAL A 169 -27.26 7.47 -8.68
CA VAL A 169 -26.66 6.69 -9.77
C VAL A 169 -27.16 7.20 -11.12
N GLY A 170 -26.31 7.25 -12.12
CA GLY A 170 -26.67 7.62 -13.48
C GLY A 170 -27.68 6.65 -14.09
N LYS A 171 -28.56 7.13 -14.97
CA LYS A 171 -29.59 6.31 -15.61
C LYS A 171 -29.04 5.06 -16.31
N LYS A 172 -27.88 5.20 -16.97
CA LYS A 172 -27.22 4.09 -17.69
C LYS A 172 -26.59 3.06 -16.75
N ASP A 173 -26.23 3.50 -15.52
CA ASP A 173 -25.53 2.70 -14.51
C ASP A 173 -26.52 2.16 -13.45
N TRP A 174 -27.81 2.50 -13.56
CA TRP A 174 -28.84 2.02 -12.67
C TRP A 174 -29.40 0.68 -13.18
N HIS A 175 -29.16 -0.36 -12.42
CA HIS A 175 -29.71 -1.69 -12.70
C HIS A 175 -30.87 -2.02 -11.75
N ASN A 176 -31.64 -3.06 -12.06
CA ASN A 176 -32.78 -3.46 -11.24
C ASN A 176 -32.34 -4.43 -10.13
N TRP A 177 -31.48 -4.00 -9.25
CA TRP A 177 -31.03 -4.78 -8.10
C TRP A 177 -32.19 -5.11 -7.18
N ALA A 178 -32.34 -6.41 -6.84
CA ALA A 178 -33.48 -6.88 -6.06
C ALA A 178 -33.29 -6.62 -4.56
N VAL A 179 -32.12 -6.94 -4.02
CA VAL A 179 -31.82 -6.94 -2.58
C VAL A 179 -30.73 -5.92 -2.25
N PRO A 180 -31.08 -4.78 -1.63
CA PRO A 180 -30.08 -3.74 -1.34
C PRO A 180 -28.98 -4.21 -0.37
N GLY A 181 -29.32 -4.93 0.70
CA GLY A 181 -28.39 -5.33 1.74
C GLY A 181 -27.26 -6.29 1.31
N GLU A 182 -27.35 -6.86 0.10
CA GLU A 182 -26.28 -7.65 -0.50
C GLU A 182 -25.21 -6.77 -1.13
N GLY A 183 -25.60 -5.57 -1.59
CA GLY A 183 -24.73 -4.66 -2.31
C GLY A 183 -23.74 -3.89 -1.42
N ARG A 184 -22.60 -3.64 -1.98
CA ARG A 184 -21.52 -2.79 -1.41
C ARG A 184 -21.05 -1.80 -2.45
N ILE A 185 -20.56 -0.65 -1.99
CA ILE A 185 -19.92 0.35 -2.84
C ILE A 185 -18.48 0.58 -2.38
N VAL A 186 -17.56 0.61 -3.34
CA VAL A 186 -16.26 1.29 -3.20
C VAL A 186 -16.37 2.61 -3.94
N ILE A 187 -16.08 3.71 -3.29
CA ILE A 187 -16.13 5.04 -3.89
C ILE A 187 -14.95 5.89 -3.44
N PHE A 188 -14.41 6.67 -4.37
CA PHE A 188 -13.43 7.73 -4.10
C PHE A 188 -14.13 9.09 -4.16
N PRO A 189 -14.68 9.57 -3.05
CA PRO A 189 -15.33 10.87 -3.05
C PRO A 189 -14.30 11.99 -3.00
N ARG A 190 -14.47 13.04 -3.81
CA ARG A 190 -13.64 14.24 -3.90
C ARG A 190 -12.25 14.00 -4.47
N GLN A 191 -11.34 13.39 -3.73
CA GLN A 191 -9.96 13.09 -4.10
C GLN A 191 -9.67 11.61 -3.96
N ARG A 192 -8.69 11.12 -4.68
CA ARG A 192 -8.39 9.69 -4.66
C ARG A 192 -7.38 9.28 -3.56
N PHE A 193 -7.08 10.15 -2.61
CA PHE A 193 -6.30 9.78 -1.42
C PHE A 193 -7.14 9.07 -0.34
N SER A 194 -8.46 9.05 -0.47
CA SER A 194 -9.35 8.35 0.45
C SER A 194 -10.46 7.63 -0.31
N SER A 195 -10.88 6.49 0.21
CA SER A 195 -12.01 5.73 -0.30
C SER A 195 -12.95 5.33 0.82
N SER A 196 -14.18 4.99 0.45
CA SER A 196 -15.12 4.35 1.35
C SER A 196 -15.55 3.02 0.78
N TYR A 197 -15.55 1.98 1.62
CA TYR A 197 -16.09 0.67 1.35
C TYR A 197 -17.25 0.41 2.32
N ILE A 198 -18.48 0.44 1.82
CA ILE A 198 -19.65 0.43 2.68
C ILE A 198 -20.81 -0.37 2.07
N ARG A 199 -21.65 -0.97 2.92
CA ARG A 199 -22.86 -1.67 2.49
C ARG A 199 -23.95 -0.70 2.05
N ILE A 200 -24.75 -1.12 1.09
CA ILE A 200 -25.94 -0.41 0.63
C ILE A 200 -27.13 -0.88 1.49
N ALA A 201 -27.71 0.05 2.24
CA ALA A 201 -28.81 -0.25 3.15
C ALA A 201 -30.17 -0.29 2.44
N ASP A 202 -30.37 0.60 1.44
CA ASP A 202 -31.66 0.74 0.75
C ASP A 202 -31.49 1.30 -0.67
N LEU A 203 -32.49 1.08 -1.52
CA LEU A 203 -32.55 1.54 -2.91
C LEU A 203 -33.85 2.35 -3.14
N ASP A 204 -33.71 3.66 -3.36
CA ASP A 204 -34.79 4.47 -3.90
C ASP A 204 -34.79 4.34 -5.43
N ARG A 205 -35.70 3.47 -5.92
CA ARG A 205 -35.78 3.12 -7.35
C ARG A 205 -36.33 4.24 -8.22
N GLU A 206 -37.20 5.06 -7.66
CA GLU A 206 -37.80 6.18 -8.38
C GLU A 206 -36.76 7.27 -8.68
N ASN A 207 -35.95 7.60 -7.70
CA ASN A 207 -34.93 8.65 -7.80
C ASN A 207 -33.55 8.12 -8.17
N ARG A 208 -33.37 6.80 -8.27
CA ARG A 208 -32.08 6.12 -8.50
C ARG A 208 -31.05 6.48 -7.43
N MET A 209 -31.44 6.44 -6.16
CA MET A 209 -30.58 6.71 -5.03
C MET A 209 -30.14 5.42 -4.35
N LEU A 210 -28.86 5.30 -4.06
CA LEU A 210 -28.32 4.33 -3.11
C LEU A 210 -28.28 4.99 -1.74
N LYS A 211 -28.80 4.31 -0.72
CA LYS A 211 -28.66 4.72 0.69
C LYS A 211 -27.68 3.78 1.38
N PHE A 212 -26.75 4.32 2.13
CA PHE A 212 -25.66 3.58 2.72
C PHE A 212 -25.94 3.19 4.17
N ALA A 213 -25.34 2.09 4.63
CA ALA A 213 -25.44 1.63 6.02
C ALA A 213 -24.63 2.48 7.02
N GLY A 214 -23.92 3.50 6.54
CA GLY A 214 -23.12 4.44 7.32
C GLY A 214 -22.77 5.65 6.50
N SER A 215 -21.79 6.44 6.95
CA SER A 215 -21.33 7.65 6.27
C SER A 215 -20.07 7.39 5.45
N LEU A 216 -20.04 7.91 4.24
CA LEU A 216 -18.82 8.00 3.43
C LEU A 216 -17.81 8.97 4.06
N CYS A 217 -16.54 8.83 3.70
CA CYS A 217 -15.47 9.71 4.17
C CYS A 217 -15.63 11.17 3.69
N ASP A 218 -16.28 11.40 2.53
CA ASP A 218 -16.67 12.73 2.03
C ASP A 218 -17.96 12.62 1.20
N VAL A 219 -18.53 13.76 0.82
CA VAL A 219 -19.73 13.85 -0.03
C VAL A 219 -19.38 13.46 -1.46
N PRO A 220 -20.12 12.53 -2.10
CA PRO A 220 -19.94 12.17 -3.50
C PRO A 220 -20.19 13.37 -4.42
N ARG A 221 -19.31 13.56 -5.39
CA ARG A 221 -19.37 14.66 -6.35
C ARG A 221 -19.41 14.14 -7.78
N PRO A 222 -20.03 14.84 -8.70
CA PRO A 222 -20.01 14.48 -10.11
C PRO A 222 -18.60 14.17 -10.61
N GLY A 223 -18.45 13.01 -11.24
CA GLY A 223 -17.17 12.49 -11.72
C GLY A 223 -16.35 11.70 -10.70
N ASP A 224 -16.78 11.57 -9.46
CA ASP A 224 -16.19 10.62 -8.51
C ASP A 224 -16.40 9.20 -9.01
N THR A 225 -15.38 8.37 -8.83
CA THR A 225 -15.39 7.00 -9.33
C THR A 225 -15.90 6.04 -8.27
N TYR A 226 -16.68 5.07 -8.70
CA TYR A 226 -17.19 4.03 -7.80
C TYR A 226 -17.32 2.66 -8.49
N ILE A 227 -17.36 1.63 -7.65
CA ILE A 227 -17.67 0.24 -8.01
C ILE A 227 -18.81 -0.21 -7.12
N LEU A 228 -19.82 -0.86 -7.71
CA LEU A 228 -20.82 -1.61 -6.98
C LEU A 228 -20.47 -3.09 -7.01
N SER A 229 -20.63 -3.80 -5.92
CA SER A 229 -20.34 -5.23 -5.86
C SER A 229 -21.33 -5.97 -4.94
N GLY A 230 -21.39 -7.30 -5.06
CA GLY A 230 -22.20 -8.13 -4.21
C GLY A 230 -23.68 -8.21 -4.59
N PHE A 231 -24.06 -7.72 -5.77
CA PHE A 231 -25.40 -7.92 -6.30
C PHE A 231 -25.49 -9.15 -7.20
N ARG A 232 -26.55 -9.91 -7.07
CA ARG A 232 -26.82 -11.11 -7.87
C ARG A 232 -26.91 -10.80 -9.37
N GLU A 233 -27.46 -9.64 -9.72
CA GLU A 233 -27.67 -9.18 -11.07
C GLU A 233 -26.36 -8.84 -11.80
N GLU A 234 -25.30 -8.61 -11.05
CA GLU A 234 -23.95 -8.32 -11.59
C GLU A 234 -23.07 -9.58 -11.74
N LEU A 235 -23.61 -10.76 -11.48
CA LEU A 235 -22.90 -12.01 -11.73
C LEU A 235 -22.97 -12.35 -13.22
N ASP A 236 -22.06 -11.79 -14.03
CA ASP A 236 -22.13 -11.89 -15.50
C ASP A 236 -20.77 -12.06 -16.21
N ASP A 237 -19.63 -12.06 -15.48
CA ASP A 237 -18.31 -12.27 -16.08
C ASP A 237 -17.54 -13.47 -15.47
N PHE A 238 -16.51 -13.92 -16.16
CA PHE A 238 -15.67 -15.02 -15.71
C PHE A 238 -14.86 -14.67 -14.45
N GLY A 239 -14.81 -15.59 -13.49
CA GLY A 239 -14.15 -15.41 -12.21
C GLY A 239 -15.04 -14.71 -11.18
N GLU A 240 -16.24 -14.35 -11.51
CA GLU A 240 -17.18 -13.71 -10.58
C GLU A 240 -17.98 -14.71 -9.75
N TRP A 241 -18.24 -14.31 -8.51
CA TRP A 241 -19.04 -15.05 -7.56
C TRP A 241 -19.99 -14.16 -6.79
N PHE A 242 -21.08 -14.77 -6.28
CA PHE A 242 -22.11 -14.11 -5.48
C PHE A 242 -22.55 -15.02 -4.33
N HIS A 243 -22.78 -14.49 -3.15
CA HIS A 243 -23.32 -15.20 -2.00
C HIS A 243 -24.75 -14.76 -1.72
N ASP A 244 -25.70 -15.66 -1.94
CA ASP A 244 -27.09 -15.50 -1.51
C ASP A 244 -27.21 -15.87 -0.03
N LEU A 245 -27.29 -14.88 0.83
CA LEU A 245 -27.32 -15.06 2.28
C LEU A 245 -28.60 -15.75 2.74
N LYS A 246 -29.73 -15.46 2.08
CA LYS A 246 -31.02 -16.04 2.40
C LYS A 246 -31.11 -17.53 2.03
N GLU A 247 -30.61 -17.89 0.85
CA GLU A 247 -30.59 -19.27 0.38
C GLU A 247 -29.40 -20.06 0.95
N LYS A 248 -28.42 -19.41 1.59
CA LYS A 248 -27.13 -19.96 2.02
C LYS A 248 -26.40 -20.68 0.88
N LYS A 249 -26.33 -20.04 -0.29
CA LYS A 249 -25.72 -20.58 -1.51
C LYS A 249 -24.71 -19.62 -2.10
N VAL A 250 -23.64 -20.17 -2.64
CA VAL A 250 -22.68 -19.43 -3.45
C VAL A 250 -22.91 -19.76 -4.92
N TYR A 251 -23.05 -18.73 -5.73
CA TYR A 251 -23.11 -18.78 -7.18
C TYR A 251 -21.74 -18.35 -7.75
N PHE A 252 -21.28 -19.03 -8.79
CA PHE A 252 -19.94 -18.79 -9.31
C PHE A 252 -19.89 -19.02 -10.83
N ILE A 253 -19.25 -18.13 -11.56
CA ILE A 253 -18.87 -18.29 -12.95
C ILE A 253 -17.36 -18.54 -12.98
N PRO A 254 -16.89 -19.80 -13.03
CA PRO A 254 -15.46 -20.07 -13.01
C PRO A 254 -14.74 -19.44 -14.19
N PRO A 255 -13.43 -19.18 -14.09
CA PRO A 255 -12.60 -18.83 -15.25
C PRO A 255 -12.84 -19.79 -16.41
N LYS A 256 -12.76 -19.28 -17.64
CA LYS A 256 -13.11 -20.02 -18.86
C LYS A 256 -12.46 -21.40 -18.90
N GLY A 257 -13.27 -22.43 -19.05
CA GLY A 257 -12.82 -23.82 -19.16
C GLY A 257 -12.53 -24.53 -17.82
N LYS A 258 -12.72 -23.86 -16.68
CA LYS A 258 -12.58 -24.49 -15.35
C LYS A 258 -13.89 -25.14 -14.90
N ASP A 259 -13.76 -26.30 -14.26
CA ASP A 259 -14.84 -27.02 -13.60
C ASP A 259 -14.61 -26.94 -12.09
N PRO A 260 -15.49 -26.28 -11.31
CA PRO A 260 -15.28 -26.07 -9.88
C PRO A 260 -15.25 -27.39 -9.05
N ASN A 261 -15.79 -28.49 -9.58
CA ASN A 261 -15.68 -29.78 -8.94
C ASN A 261 -14.29 -30.45 -9.14
N LYS A 262 -13.49 -29.96 -10.10
CA LYS A 262 -12.12 -30.44 -10.40
C LYS A 262 -11.04 -29.49 -9.85
N CYS A 263 -11.45 -28.36 -9.29
CA CYS A 263 -10.60 -27.35 -8.69
C CYS A 263 -10.84 -27.30 -7.16
N ARG A 264 -9.92 -26.70 -6.46
CA ARG A 264 -10.10 -26.40 -5.04
C ARG A 264 -10.80 -25.05 -4.91
N VAL A 265 -12.11 -25.05 -4.75
CA VAL A 265 -12.87 -23.84 -4.43
C VAL A 265 -13.06 -23.76 -2.91
N THR A 266 -12.68 -22.63 -2.31
CA THR A 266 -12.72 -22.44 -0.85
C THR A 266 -13.27 -21.08 -0.47
N VAL A 267 -13.75 -20.97 0.77
CA VAL A 267 -14.19 -19.71 1.40
C VAL A 267 -13.49 -19.54 2.75
N PRO A 268 -13.23 -18.31 3.22
CA PRO A 268 -12.61 -18.06 4.51
C PRO A 268 -13.36 -18.79 5.65
N SER A 269 -12.60 -19.42 6.54
CA SER A 269 -13.14 -20.16 7.69
C SER A 269 -12.61 -19.69 9.02
N VAL A 270 -11.51 -18.91 8.99
CA VAL A 270 -10.86 -18.36 10.20
C VAL A 270 -10.56 -16.88 10.00
N ASN A 271 -10.57 -16.12 11.08
CA ASN A 271 -10.19 -14.69 11.03
C ASN A 271 -8.68 -14.51 10.76
N SER A 272 -7.86 -15.41 11.27
CA SER A 272 -6.43 -15.47 11.00
C SER A 272 -5.95 -16.92 10.99
N ILE A 273 -4.90 -17.20 10.23
CA ILE A 273 -4.26 -18.52 10.24
C ILE A 273 -3.57 -18.73 11.58
N PHE A 274 -2.73 -17.78 11.99
CA PHE A 274 -2.14 -17.72 13.33
C PHE A 274 -2.76 -16.55 14.10
N TYR A 275 -3.26 -16.83 15.28
CA TYR A 275 -3.70 -15.84 16.26
C TYR A 275 -2.85 -15.95 17.51
N LEU A 276 -2.11 -14.89 17.83
CA LEU A 276 -1.24 -14.84 18.99
C LEU A 276 -1.74 -13.74 19.95
N ASP A 277 -1.96 -14.12 21.20
CA ASP A 277 -2.42 -13.19 22.22
C ASP A 277 -1.53 -13.26 23.46
N ASN A 278 -0.85 -12.15 23.74
CA ASN A 278 0.05 -12.04 24.88
C ASN A 278 1.11 -13.18 24.92
N ALA A 279 1.57 -13.60 23.74
CA ALA A 279 2.55 -14.66 23.56
C ALA A 279 3.95 -14.08 23.32
N HIS A 280 4.99 -14.83 23.72
CA HIS A 280 6.37 -14.37 23.61
C HIS A 280 7.26 -15.43 22.96
N HIS A 281 8.31 -14.99 22.23
CA HIS A 281 9.35 -15.86 21.67
C HIS A 281 8.81 -16.95 20.72
N VAL A 282 7.92 -16.58 19.79
CA VAL A 282 7.39 -17.50 18.76
C VAL A 282 8.02 -17.17 17.40
N SER A 283 8.48 -18.21 16.70
CA SER A 283 8.98 -18.12 15.32
C SER A 283 8.11 -18.92 14.37
N ILE A 284 7.67 -18.30 13.27
CA ILE A 284 6.90 -18.91 12.19
C ILE A 284 7.78 -18.87 10.94
N GLU A 285 8.22 -20.04 10.46
CA GLU A 285 9.28 -20.08 9.47
C GLU A 285 8.94 -20.96 8.26
N ASN A 286 9.30 -20.50 7.07
CA ASN A 286 9.29 -21.28 5.83
C ASN A 286 7.95 -21.97 5.55
N LEU A 287 6.85 -21.23 5.67
CA LEU A 287 5.48 -21.66 5.40
C LEU A 287 4.89 -20.87 4.23
N GLU A 288 3.92 -21.47 3.55
CA GLU A 288 3.01 -20.78 2.63
C GLU A 288 1.66 -20.60 3.32
N LEU A 289 1.27 -19.35 3.58
CA LEU A 289 0.03 -18.98 4.26
C LEU A 289 -0.88 -18.31 3.22
N CYS A 290 -2.03 -18.89 2.93
CA CYS A 290 -2.85 -18.38 1.84
C CYS A 290 -4.34 -18.63 1.98
N ALA A 291 -5.11 -17.95 1.11
CA ALA A 291 -6.55 -18.10 0.96
C ALA A 291 -7.28 -17.99 2.31
N GLY A 292 -7.22 -16.82 2.93
CA GLY A 292 -7.82 -16.54 4.23
C GLY A 292 -8.14 -15.06 4.40
N ARG A 293 -8.46 -14.66 5.64
CA ARG A 293 -8.63 -13.24 5.98
C ARG A 293 -7.29 -12.61 6.31
N LYS A 294 -6.64 -13.04 7.39
CA LYS A 294 -5.29 -12.65 7.81
C LYS A 294 -4.37 -13.88 7.90
N ALA A 295 -3.08 -13.70 7.70
CA ALA A 295 -2.11 -14.76 7.89
C ALA A 295 -1.68 -14.85 9.36
N VAL A 296 -1.21 -13.74 9.93
CA VAL A 296 -0.77 -13.65 11.32
C VAL A 296 -1.38 -12.41 11.97
N ASP A 297 -2.07 -12.62 13.08
CA ASP A 297 -2.69 -11.59 13.88
C ASP A 297 -2.16 -11.68 15.31
N THR A 298 -1.47 -10.63 15.79
CA THR A 298 -0.87 -10.63 17.12
C THR A 298 -1.40 -9.46 17.95
N THR A 299 -1.62 -9.72 19.23
CA THR A 299 -2.04 -8.70 20.20
C THR A 299 -1.19 -8.82 21.46
N HIS A 300 -0.56 -7.72 21.90
CA HIS A 300 0.31 -7.66 23.09
C HIS A 300 1.48 -8.67 23.09
N CYS A 301 1.96 -9.05 21.93
CA CYS A 301 3.02 -10.06 21.78
C CYS A 301 4.39 -9.41 21.65
N SER A 302 5.44 -10.13 22.07
CA SER A 302 6.81 -9.67 21.93
C SER A 302 7.73 -10.80 21.47
N PHE A 303 8.78 -10.45 20.70
CA PHE A 303 9.72 -11.41 20.14
C PHE A 303 9.06 -12.44 19.21
N ILE A 304 8.05 -11.99 18.44
CA ILE A 304 7.45 -12.80 17.38
C ILE A 304 8.27 -12.62 16.11
N SER A 305 8.68 -13.73 15.50
CA SER A 305 9.47 -13.72 14.27
C SER A 305 8.74 -14.48 13.16
N ILE A 306 8.45 -13.82 12.03
CA ILE A 306 7.87 -14.42 10.83
C ILE A 306 8.94 -14.34 9.74
N ARG A 307 9.44 -15.50 9.27
CA ARG A 307 10.60 -15.54 8.38
C ARG A 307 10.44 -16.51 7.22
N GLY A 308 10.90 -16.10 6.04
CA GLY A 308 10.95 -16.95 4.85
C GLY A 308 9.58 -17.47 4.39
N CYS A 309 8.50 -16.81 4.78
CA CYS A 309 7.15 -17.19 4.44
C CYS A 309 6.70 -16.63 3.08
N SER A 310 5.79 -17.35 2.42
CA SER A 310 5.01 -16.85 1.30
C SER A 310 3.59 -16.60 1.78
N ILE A 311 3.13 -15.34 1.75
CA ILE A 311 1.83 -14.94 2.29
C ILE A 311 1.04 -14.28 1.17
N HIS A 312 -0.07 -14.87 0.75
CA HIS A 312 -0.81 -14.36 -0.40
C HIS A 312 -2.29 -14.71 -0.39
N ASP A 313 -3.05 -14.02 -1.24
CA ASP A 313 -4.49 -14.20 -1.37
C ASP A 313 -5.22 -14.11 -0.02
N MET A 314 -4.88 -13.10 0.78
CA MET A 314 -5.62 -12.72 1.98
C MET A 314 -6.61 -11.63 1.64
N CYS A 315 -7.88 -11.76 2.07
CA CYS A 315 -8.88 -10.74 1.78
C CYS A 315 -8.81 -9.51 2.72
N GLU A 316 -8.00 -9.60 3.78
CA GLU A 316 -7.67 -8.49 4.66
C GLU A 316 -6.16 -8.20 4.62
N ARG A 317 -5.59 -7.65 5.68
CA ARG A 317 -4.14 -7.47 5.86
C ARG A 317 -3.47 -8.83 6.11
N ALA A 318 -2.25 -8.98 5.63
CA ALA A 318 -1.53 -10.24 5.80
C ALA A 318 -1.03 -10.41 7.23
N VAL A 319 -0.39 -9.39 7.81
CA VAL A 319 0.23 -9.43 9.14
C VAL A 319 -0.19 -8.22 9.97
N GLU A 320 -0.54 -8.46 11.22
CA GLU A 320 -0.84 -7.43 12.20
C GLU A 320 0.00 -7.62 13.47
N PHE A 321 0.78 -6.60 13.84
CA PHE A 321 1.49 -6.50 15.11
C PHE A 321 0.82 -5.43 15.96
N ALA A 322 -0.12 -5.83 16.83
CA ALA A 322 -0.88 -4.92 17.66
C ALA A 322 -0.32 -4.86 19.09
N TRP A 323 0.05 -3.66 19.52
CA TRP A 323 0.43 -3.34 20.91
C TRP A 323 1.60 -4.13 21.49
N GLY A 324 2.50 -4.62 20.64
CA GLY A 324 3.66 -5.41 21.03
C GLY A 324 4.98 -4.75 20.61
N HIS A 325 6.10 -5.42 20.94
CA HIS A 325 7.44 -4.92 20.64
C HIS A 325 8.41 -6.05 20.27
N ASP A 326 9.54 -5.69 19.63
CA ASP A 326 10.56 -6.66 19.18
C ASP A 326 10.00 -7.73 18.24
N ASN A 327 8.90 -7.44 17.53
CA ASN A 327 8.34 -8.33 16.55
C ASN A 327 8.98 -8.09 15.18
N GLU A 328 9.17 -9.13 14.40
CA GLU A 328 9.80 -9.02 13.09
C GLU A 328 9.09 -9.84 12.01
N LEU A 329 8.96 -9.23 10.85
CA LEU A 329 8.62 -9.89 9.59
C LEU A 329 9.82 -9.76 8.67
N ARG A 330 10.41 -10.90 8.28
CA ARG A 330 11.64 -10.88 7.48
C ARG A 330 11.63 -11.90 6.36
N ASP A 331 12.40 -11.61 5.31
CA ASP A 331 12.74 -12.57 4.27
C ASP A 331 11.52 -13.19 3.58
N SER A 332 10.37 -12.52 3.61
CA SER A 332 9.06 -13.06 3.22
C SER A 332 8.50 -12.36 1.99
N ASP A 333 7.66 -13.08 1.23
CA ASP A 333 6.97 -12.56 0.07
C ASP A 333 5.49 -12.38 0.40
N LEU A 334 4.95 -11.16 0.22
CA LEU A 334 3.57 -10.80 0.51
C LEU A 334 2.92 -10.20 -0.74
N PHE A 335 1.89 -10.85 -1.27
CA PHE A 335 1.30 -10.42 -2.53
C PHE A 335 -0.17 -10.84 -2.67
N ASP A 336 -0.86 -10.22 -3.63
CA ASP A 336 -2.26 -10.51 -3.94
C ASP A 336 -3.20 -10.34 -2.73
N LEU A 337 -3.06 -9.22 -2.02
CA LEU A 337 -3.78 -8.94 -0.78
C LEU A 337 -4.99 -8.03 -1.01
N GLY A 338 -6.07 -8.27 -0.27
CA GLY A 338 -7.27 -7.43 -0.30
C GLY A 338 -7.07 -6.04 0.27
N CYS A 339 -6.26 -5.94 1.33
CA CYS A 339 -5.86 -4.68 1.96
C CYS A 339 -4.34 -4.51 1.92
N GLY A 340 -3.76 -3.69 2.81
CA GLY A 340 -2.32 -3.56 2.99
C GLY A 340 -1.66 -4.85 3.48
N ALA A 341 -0.34 -4.92 3.38
CA ALA A 341 0.38 -6.12 3.79
C ALA A 341 0.61 -6.19 5.30
N VAL A 342 1.06 -5.09 5.91
CA VAL A 342 1.45 -5.08 7.33
C VAL A 342 0.84 -3.88 8.05
N HIS A 343 0.30 -4.11 9.23
CA HIS A 343 -0.09 -3.06 10.16
C HIS A 343 0.65 -3.23 11.48
N ILE A 344 1.20 -2.13 12.02
CA ILE A 344 2.00 -2.14 13.23
C ILE A 344 1.52 -1.06 14.18
N THR A 345 1.21 -1.44 15.41
CA THR A 345 0.97 -0.52 16.52
C THR A 345 1.80 -0.92 17.75
N GLY A 346 2.01 -0.03 18.71
CA GLY A 346 2.85 -0.32 19.86
C GLY A 346 4.33 -0.02 19.63
N GLY A 347 5.22 -0.89 20.11
CA GLY A 347 6.66 -0.74 19.96
C GLY A 347 7.32 0.28 20.89
N GLY A 348 8.59 0.54 20.64
CA GLY A 348 9.40 1.52 21.37
C GLY A 348 10.75 1.75 20.71
N VAL A 349 11.39 2.85 20.99
CA VAL A 349 12.68 3.24 20.37
C VAL A 349 13.76 2.17 20.59
N THR A 350 13.81 1.60 21.78
CA THR A 350 14.76 0.53 22.14
C THR A 350 14.25 -0.88 21.85
N GLN A 351 12.98 -1.02 21.49
CA GLN A 351 12.29 -2.29 21.28
C GLN A 351 11.47 -2.24 19.99
N PRO A 352 12.14 -2.10 18.84
CA PRO A 352 11.48 -1.83 17.55
C PRO A 352 10.76 -3.05 16.99
N ASN A 353 9.59 -2.84 16.42
CA ASN A 353 9.02 -3.77 15.45
C ASN A 353 9.68 -3.56 14.08
N THR A 354 9.94 -4.64 13.34
CA THR A 354 10.76 -4.61 12.12
C THR A 354 10.08 -5.30 10.93
N VAL A 355 10.13 -4.67 9.76
CA VAL A 355 9.81 -5.29 8.46
C VAL A 355 11.08 -5.18 7.60
N GLU A 356 11.68 -6.32 7.26
CA GLU A 356 12.98 -6.33 6.59
C GLU A 356 13.10 -7.42 5.55
N ASN A 357 13.75 -7.11 4.43
CA ASN A 357 14.01 -8.03 3.33
C ASN A 357 12.75 -8.73 2.80
N CYS A 358 11.62 -8.00 2.80
CA CYS A 358 10.33 -8.49 2.32
C CYS A 358 10.04 -8.01 0.91
N TYR A 359 9.48 -8.90 0.09
CA TYR A 359 8.98 -8.61 -1.25
C TYR A 359 7.47 -8.40 -1.17
N ILE A 360 7.02 -7.14 -1.33
CA ILE A 360 5.62 -6.75 -1.09
C ILE A 360 5.07 -6.10 -2.35
N HIS A 361 4.02 -6.69 -2.93
CA HIS A 361 3.43 -6.21 -4.18
C HIS A 361 1.96 -6.63 -4.36
N HIS A 362 1.23 -5.96 -5.27
CA HIS A 362 -0.17 -6.27 -5.59
C HIS A 362 -1.06 -6.33 -4.34
N VAL A 363 -0.95 -5.32 -3.48
CA VAL A 363 -1.82 -5.15 -2.31
C VAL A 363 -3.05 -4.31 -2.68
N GLY A 364 -4.04 -4.22 -1.78
CA GLY A 364 -5.17 -3.30 -1.91
C GLY A 364 -6.20 -3.70 -2.97
N LYS A 365 -6.39 -4.98 -3.26
CA LYS A 365 -7.38 -5.45 -4.24
C LYS A 365 -8.84 -5.18 -3.85
N LEU A 366 -9.12 -5.00 -2.57
CA LEU A 366 -10.44 -4.68 -2.02
C LEU A 366 -10.46 -3.29 -1.39
N ASP A 367 -9.40 -2.92 -0.67
CA ASP A 367 -9.19 -1.57 -0.14
C ASP A 367 -8.18 -0.82 -1.02
N HIS A 368 -8.69 -0.10 -1.98
CA HIS A 368 -7.95 0.54 -3.06
C HIS A 368 -7.04 1.72 -2.65
N VAL A 369 -6.98 2.07 -1.35
CA VAL A 369 -6.12 3.15 -0.80
C VAL A 369 -5.21 2.62 0.29
N SER A 370 -4.98 1.33 0.35
CA SER A 370 -4.12 0.73 1.37
C SER A 370 -2.65 1.09 1.19
N ALA A 371 -1.98 1.40 2.30
CA ALA A 371 -0.53 1.35 2.38
C ALA A 371 -0.04 -0.10 2.44
N ALA A 372 1.09 -0.40 1.78
CA ALA A 372 1.69 -1.72 1.92
C ALA A 372 2.12 -1.97 3.37
N VAL A 373 2.74 -0.99 4.02
CA VAL A 373 3.03 -1.00 5.46
C VAL A 373 2.40 0.23 6.11
N PHE A 374 1.53 0.02 7.09
CA PHE A 374 0.92 1.08 7.88
C PHE A 374 1.43 1.00 9.33
N MET A 375 1.91 2.11 9.88
CA MET A 375 2.58 2.16 11.18
C MET A 375 2.03 3.27 12.06
N GLU A 376 1.68 2.95 13.30
CA GLU A 376 1.19 3.90 14.30
C GLU A 376 1.91 3.69 15.63
N GLY A 377 2.86 4.55 15.99
CA GLY A 377 3.61 4.44 17.25
C GLY A 377 5.06 4.88 17.18
N TYR A 378 5.99 4.11 17.73
CA TYR A 378 7.37 4.56 17.95
C TYR A 378 8.41 3.50 17.56
N GLY A 379 9.52 3.93 16.93
CA GLY A 379 10.74 3.16 16.82
C GLY A 379 10.71 2.01 15.81
N TYR A 380 9.85 2.05 14.79
CA TYR A 380 9.77 0.97 13.80
C TYR A 380 10.90 1.01 12.78
N ARG A 381 11.24 -0.17 12.24
CA ARG A 381 12.25 -0.35 11.20
C ARG A 381 11.63 -0.99 9.97
N VAL A 382 11.65 -0.26 8.85
CA VAL A 382 11.25 -0.76 7.52
C VAL A 382 12.45 -0.63 6.62
N ARG A 383 13.14 -1.74 6.35
CA ARG A 383 14.43 -1.69 5.67
C ARG A 383 14.67 -2.85 4.71
N HIS A 384 15.42 -2.60 3.64
CA HIS A 384 15.76 -3.59 2.63
C HIS A 384 14.55 -4.27 1.98
N ASN A 385 13.39 -3.62 1.91
CA ASN A 385 12.23 -4.18 1.26
C ASN A 385 12.16 -3.75 -0.21
N LEU A 386 11.51 -4.58 -1.02
CA LEU A 386 11.09 -4.26 -2.38
C LEU A 386 9.58 -4.10 -2.42
N PHE A 387 9.12 -2.92 -2.82
CA PHE A 387 7.71 -2.57 -2.96
C PHE A 387 7.38 -2.21 -4.40
N HIS A 388 6.33 -2.78 -4.97
CA HIS A 388 5.80 -2.34 -6.25
C HIS A 388 4.34 -2.75 -6.50
N ASP A 389 3.76 -2.22 -7.58
CA ASP A 389 2.36 -2.45 -7.96
C ASP A 389 1.40 -2.18 -6.79
N LEU A 390 1.48 -0.95 -6.26
CA LEU A 390 0.70 -0.50 -5.11
C LEU A 390 -0.38 0.50 -5.53
N PRO A 391 -1.63 0.34 -5.11
CA PRO A 391 -2.70 1.30 -5.40
C PRO A 391 -2.48 2.64 -4.67
N GLY A 392 -1.85 2.61 -3.51
CA GLY A 392 -1.53 3.74 -2.64
C GLY A 392 -0.03 3.81 -2.28
N TRP A 393 0.26 4.04 -1.03
CA TRP A 393 1.59 4.26 -0.46
C TRP A 393 2.36 2.95 -0.24
N ALA A 394 3.69 3.02 -0.32
CA ALA A 394 4.52 1.92 0.17
C ALA A 394 4.53 1.90 1.71
N VAL A 395 4.78 3.06 2.33
CA VAL A 395 4.73 3.21 3.79
C VAL A 395 3.90 4.43 4.14
N PHE A 396 2.89 4.24 4.97
CA PHE A 396 2.22 5.32 5.67
C PHE A 396 2.53 5.19 7.16
N HIS A 397 3.04 6.26 7.77
CA HIS A 397 3.38 6.24 9.18
C HIS A 397 2.88 7.46 9.94
N THR A 398 2.52 7.22 11.18
CA THR A 398 2.37 8.22 12.22
C THR A 398 3.29 7.85 13.38
N GLY A 399 3.60 8.80 14.26
CA GLY A 399 4.54 8.56 15.36
C GLY A 399 5.99 8.92 15.01
N ASN A 400 6.95 8.49 15.80
CA ASN A 400 8.29 9.07 15.82
C ASN A 400 9.39 8.00 15.86
N HIS A 401 10.66 8.43 15.61
CA HIS A 401 11.85 7.61 15.73
C HIS A 401 11.87 6.37 14.81
N HIS A 402 11.27 6.47 13.63
CA HIS A 402 11.27 5.38 12.66
C HIS A 402 12.55 5.36 11.84
N GLU A 403 12.90 4.17 11.33
CA GLU A 403 13.97 3.95 10.36
C GLU A 403 13.38 3.40 9.06
N LEU A 404 13.32 4.21 8.00
CA LEU A 404 12.88 3.84 6.66
C LEU A 404 14.11 3.84 5.75
N THR A 405 14.81 2.70 5.66
CA THR A 405 16.15 2.68 5.06
C THR A 405 16.35 1.54 4.06
N ASP A 406 17.18 1.82 3.06
CA ASP A 406 17.64 0.82 2.10
C ASP A 406 16.50 0.11 1.33
N ASN A 407 15.32 0.72 1.21
CA ASN A 407 14.20 0.16 0.49
C ASN A 407 14.24 0.52 -1.00
N ARG A 408 13.76 -0.39 -1.84
CA ARG A 408 13.43 -0.17 -3.25
C ARG A 408 11.93 -0.02 -3.41
N VAL A 409 11.47 1.10 -3.97
CA VAL A 409 10.03 1.36 -4.21
C VAL A 409 9.83 1.79 -5.66
N HIS A 410 8.89 1.17 -6.37
CA HIS A 410 8.50 1.60 -7.71
C HIS A 410 7.05 1.25 -8.06
N HIS A 411 6.45 1.94 -9.03
CA HIS A 411 5.05 1.74 -9.46
C HIS A 411 4.09 1.76 -8.28
N TYR A 412 3.97 2.90 -7.66
CA TYR A 412 3.07 3.16 -6.52
C TYR A 412 2.11 4.31 -6.84
N MET A 413 1.09 4.50 -6.00
CA MET A 413 -0.01 5.44 -6.22
C MET A 413 -0.75 5.16 -7.55
N LEU A 414 -1.00 3.88 -7.85
CA LEU A 414 -1.58 3.47 -9.13
C LEU A 414 -3.08 3.75 -9.24
N GLU A 415 -3.77 3.87 -8.10
CA GLU A 415 -5.21 4.19 -8.02
C GLU A 415 -5.52 5.46 -7.23
N SER A 416 -4.51 6.05 -6.60
CA SER A 416 -4.67 7.19 -5.70
C SER A 416 -3.79 8.38 -6.10
N ASP A 417 -4.04 9.53 -5.49
CA ASP A 417 -3.29 10.77 -5.66
C ASP A 417 -3.00 11.43 -4.30
N ASP A 418 -2.31 12.56 -4.34
CA ASP A 418 -1.95 13.38 -3.18
C ASP A 418 -1.29 12.57 -2.05
N GLY A 419 -0.32 11.77 -2.44
CA GLY A 419 0.45 10.94 -1.55
C GLY A 419 1.88 10.73 -2.04
N GLY A 420 2.66 9.94 -1.34
CA GLY A 420 4.06 9.66 -1.66
C GLY A 420 4.41 8.19 -1.51
N ALA A 421 5.62 7.80 -1.91
CA ALA A 421 6.12 6.47 -1.60
C ALA A 421 6.14 6.26 -0.08
N PHE A 422 6.71 7.23 0.64
CA PHE A 422 6.60 7.32 2.10
C PHE A 422 5.83 8.58 2.45
N TYR A 423 4.78 8.39 3.25
CA TYR A 423 3.83 9.42 3.58
C TYR A 423 3.56 9.48 5.08
N THR A 424 3.55 10.69 5.62
CA THR A 424 3.14 10.95 7.00
C THR A 424 2.23 12.17 7.05
N CYS A 425 1.18 12.10 7.86
CA CYS A 425 0.26 13.22 8.08
C CYS A 425 -0.32 13.23 9.50
N ASN A 426 -1.14 14.26 9.77
CA ASN A 426 -1.96 14.42 11.00
C ASN A 426 -1.22 14.76 12.28
N GLY A 427 -0.17 15.58 12.21
CA GLY A 427 0.33 16.33 13.37
C GLY A 427 1.05 15.54 14.47
N ASN A 428 1.11 14.21 14.38
CA ASN A 428 1.62 13.36 15.44
C ASN A 428 2.82 12.50 15.05
N GLY A 429 3.63 12.94 14.09
CA GLY A 429 4.64 12.02 13.64
C GLY A 429 5.82 12.60 12.87
N GLY A 430 6.88 11.79 12.78
CA GLY A 430 8.07 12.09 12.01
C GLY A 430 9.23 12.70 12.78
N VAL A 431 9.08 12.96 14.08
CA VAL A 431 10.19 13.47 14.90
C VAL A 431 11.28 12.41 15.00
N GLU A 432 12.53 12.80 14.70
CA GLU A 432 13.71 11.94 14.67
C GLU A 432 13.56 10.69 13.80
N THR A 433 12.69 10.75 12.80
CA THR A 433 12.56 9.69 11.81
C THR A 433 13.66 9.79 10.77
N VAL A 434 14.31 8.68 10.50
CA VAL A 434 15.37 8.56 9.49
C VAL A 434 14.83 7.95 8.22
N THR A 435 14.93 8.66 7.11
CA THR A 435 14.59 8.18 5.77
C THR A 435 15.83 8.23 4.90
N ALA A 436 16.52 7.11 4.73
CA ALA A 436 17.84 7.12 4.13
C ALA A 436 18.10 5.94 3.20
N ARG A 437 18.94 6.17 2.17
CA ARG A 437 19.40 5.15 1.23
C ARG A 437 18.25 4.37 0.58
N ASN A 438 17.14 5.05 0.29
CA ASN A 438 16.04 4.45 -0.44
C ASN A 438 16.14 4.81 -1.91
N TRP A 439 15.77 3.86 -2.76
CA TRP A 439 15.62 4.10 -4.20
C TRP A 439 14.14 4.06 -4.56
N ILE A 440 13.58 5.24 -4.84
CA ILE A 440 12.17 5.48 -5.12
C ILE A 440 12.01 5.88 -6.58
N SER A 441 11.14 5.21 -7.32
CA SER A 441 10.89 5.55 -8.72
C SER A 441 9.45 5.30 -9.14
N ASP A 442 9.08 5.88 -10.29
CA ASP A 442 7.82 5.59 -10.96
C ASP A 442 6.60 5.78 -10.06
N GLY A 443 6.55 6.93 -9.38
CA GLY A 443 5.37 7.40 -8.66
C GLY A 443 4.34 7.90 -9.66
N ILE A 444 3.25 7.15 -9.87
CA ILE A 444 2.34 7.39 -10.99
C ILE A 444 1.30 8.46 -10.64
N GLY A 445 0.46 8.22 -9.67
CA GLY A 445 -0.68 9.08 -9.33
C GLY A 445 -1.82 9.00 -10.33
N PHE A 446 -3.02 8.83 -9.84
CA PHE A 446 -4.23 8.80 -10.65
C PHE A 446 -5.28 9.72 -10.03
N ALA A 447 -5.49 10.88 -10.64
CA ALA A 447 -6.26 11.97 -10.05
C ALA A 447 -7.27 12.58 -11.02
N LYS A 448 -8.24 13.30 -10.47
CA LYS A 448 -8.99 14.30 -11.24
C LYS A 448 -8.08 15.49 -11.55
N CYS A 449 -7.97 15.88 -12.79
CA CYS A 449 -7.27 17.10 -13.15
C CYS A 449 -7.89 18.32 -12.46
N ALA A 450 -7.05 19.28 -12.07
CA ALA A 450 -7.52 20.55 -11.55
C ALA A 450 -8.43 21.25 -12.58
N GLY A 451 -9.59 21.73 -12.15
CA GLY A 451 -10.62 22.26 -13.03
C GLY A 451 -11.62 21.18 -13.50
N TYR A 452 -12.34 21.43 -14.58
CA TYR A 452 -13.33 20.52 -15.15
C TYR A 452 -12.69 19.53 -16.12
N GLY A 453 -11.70 18.78 -15.63
CA GLY A 453 -10.91 17.88 -16.45
C GLY A 453 -11.19 16.40 -16.20
N PRO A 454 -10.76 15.55 -17.14
CA PRO A 454 -10.84 14.10 -17.01
C PRO A 454 -9.92 13.56 -15.90
N LEU A 455 -10.11 12.31 -15.53
CA LEU A 455 -9.13 11.57 -14.74
C LEU A 455 -7.86 11.38 -15.56
N ALA A 456 -6.73 11.61 -14.98
CA ALA A 456 -5.43 11.46 -15.62
C ALA A 456 -4.44 10.71 -14.74
N PHE A 457 -3.58 9.94 -15.40
CA PHE A 457 -2.37 9.41 -14.78
C PHE A 457 -1.28 10.49 -14.71
N TYR A 458 -0.22 10.16 -13.98
CA TYR A 458 0.93 11.04 -13.75
C TYR A 458 0.54 12.35 -13.10
N ASN A 459 -0.24 12.26 -12.04
CA ASN A 459 -0.70 13.42 -11.32
C ASN A 459 -0.53 13.24 -9.81
N ASN A 460 0.17 14.18 -9.19
CA ASN A 460 0.24 14.38 -7.74
C ASN A 460 0.70 13.16 -6.91
N SER A 461 1.66 12.35 -7.45
CA SER A 461 2.35 11.32 -6.70
C SER A 461 3.75 11.77 -6.35
N HIS A 462 4.06 11.87 -5.07
CA HIS A 462 5.32 12.41 -4.56
C HIS A 462 6.31 11.29 -4.21
N GLY A 463 7.59 11.64 -4.10
CA GLY A 463 8.60 10.75 -3.55
C GLY A 463 8.39 10.59 -2.04
N LEU A 464 8.74 11.63 -1.29
CA LEU A 464 8.54 11.72 0.15
C LEU A 464 7.58 12.87 0.44
N TYR A 465 6.54 12.59 1.21
CA TYR A 465 5.53 13.58 1.55
C TYR A 465 5.35 13.70 3.08
N PHE A 466 5.77 14.85 3.59
CA PHE A 466 5.59 15.28 4.97
C PHE A 466 4.41 16.24 5.02
N ASP A 467 3.21 15.71 5.24
CA ASP A 467 1.97 16.47 5.26
C ASP A 467 1.62 16.86 6.69
N ALA A 468 1.18 18.08 6.84
CA ALA A 468 0.62 18.71 8.04
C ALA A 468 1.09 18.16 9.40
N GLY A 469 1.78 19.00 10.16
CA GLY A 469 2.15 18.72 11.55
C GLY A 469 3.65 18.84 11.83
N PRO A 470 4.04 18.78 13.09
CA PRO A 470 5.43 18.89 13.48
C PRO A 470 6.18 17.62 13.10
N ASN A 471 6.94 17.69 12.01
CA ASN A 471 7.89 16.65 11.60
C ASN A 471 9.29 17.22 11.72
N HIS A 472 10.18 16.50 12.38
CA HIS A 472 11.61 16.79 12.42
C HIS A 472 12.36 15.49 12.09
N GLY A 473 12.79 15.35 10.86
CA GLY A 473 13.41 14.11 10.38
C GLY A 473 14.72 14.34 9.64
N TYR A 474 15.40 13.24 9.39
CA TYR A 474 16.66 13.16 8.66
C TYR A 474 16.46 12.40 7.36
N VAL A 475 16.64 13.08 6.24
CA VAL A 475 16.43 12.55 4.89
C VAL A 475 17.74 12.62 4.12
N TYR A 476 18.41 11.49 3.94
CA TYR A 476 19.72 11.52 3.28
C TYR A 476 20.01 10.29 2.42
N ASP A 477 20.86 10.47 1.43
CA ASP A 477 21.33 9.40 0.54
C ASP A 477 20.19 8.68 -0.23
N ASN A 478 19.07 9.33 -0.45
CA ASN A 478 17.98 8.75 -1.25
C ASN A 478 18.15 9.13 -2.72
N VAL A 479 17.68 8.23 -3.58
CA VAL A 479 17.42 8.52 -5.00
C VAL A 479 15.93 8.51 -5.26
N ILE A 480 15.43 9.63 -5.78
CA ILE A 480 14.03 9.78 -6.16
C ILE A 480 13.98 10.14 -7.64
N GLU A 481 13.34 9.29 -8.44
CA GLU A 481 13.29 9.47 -9.88
C GLU A 481 11.91 9.19 -10.47
N ARG A 482 11.56 9.89 -11.54
CA ARG A 482 10.32 9.67 -12.31
C ARG A 482 9.04 9.65 -11.47
N VAL A 483 8.90 10.61 -10.56
CA VAL A 483 7.66 10.83 -9.81
C VAL A 483 6.82 11.89 -10.51
N SER A 484 5.50 11.71 -10.54
CA SER A 484 4.60 12.62 -11.24
C SER A 484 4.29 13.92 -10.49
N GLY A 485 4.52 13.92 -9.21
CA GLY A 485 4.42 15.08 -8.33
C GLY A 485 5.80 15.66 -8.01
N MET A 486 6.08 15.81 -6.74
CA MET A 486 7.31 16.39 -6.22
C MET A 486 8.20 15.31 -5.63
N ALA A 487 9.52 15.47 -5.74
CA ALA A 487 10.43 14.57 -5.04
C ALA A 487 10.25 14.71 -3.52
N PHE A 488 10.19 15.97 -3.04
CA PHE A 488 9.85 16.29 -1.64
C PHE A 488 8.66 17.23 -1.61
N LYS A 489 7.61 16.86 -0.87
CA LYS A 489 6.52 17.74 -0.51
C LYS A 489 6.53 17.93 1.01
N ILE A 490 6.68 19.18 1.43
CA ILE A 490 6.77 19.58 2.83
C ILE A 490 5.68 20.61 3.10
N ASP A 491 4.64 20.20 3.80
CA ASP A 491 3.49 21.02 4.13
C ASP A 491 3.40 21.26 5.64
N GLY A 492 3.04 22.49 6.05
CA GLY A 492 2.81 22.85 7.44
C GLY A 492 4.07 22.96 8.29
N ASN A 493 3.99 22.66 9.58
CA ASN A 493 5.05 22.88 10.56
C ASN A 493 6.12 21.79 10.54
N ASN A 494 6.91 21.75 9.46
CA ASN A 494 7.94 20.74 9.24
C ASN A 494 9.34 21.34 9.26
N THR A 495 10.27 20.67 9.95
CA THR A 495 11.69 21.00 9.98
C THR A 495 12.49 19.76 9.59
N GLN A 496 12.99 19.69 8.36
CA GLN A 496 13.69 18.53 7.83
C GLN A 496 15.17 18.83 7.59
N VAL A 497 16.04 17.86 7.88
CA VAL A 497 17.43 17.85 7.42
C VAL A 497 17.54 16.94 6.20
N ILE A 498 17.64 17.56 5.02
CA ILE A 498 17.65 16.88 3.72
C ILE A 498 19.03 17.03 3.09
N SER A 499 19.80 15.94 2.99
CA SER A 499 21.18 16.03 2.54
C SER A 499 21.59 14.86 1.65
N ASN A 500 22.48 15.14 0.70
CA ASN A 500 23.06 14.15 -0.23
C ASN A 500 22.04 13.26 -0.97
N ASN A 501 20.85 13.78 -1.27
CA ASN A 501 19.87 13.07 -2.08
C ASN A 501 20.05 13.39 -3.56
N VAL A 502 19.66 12.48 -4.44
CA VAL A 502 19.57 12.67 -5.88
C VAL A 502 18.13 12.68 -6.32
N LEU A 503 17.70 13.79 -6.87
CA LEU A 503 16.41 14.00 -7.49
C LEU A 503 16.60 13.94 -9.01
N TYR A 504 16.23 12.80 -9.60
CA TYR A 504 16.58 12.46 -10.97
C TYR A 504 15.34 12.35 -11.84
N CYS A 505 15.10 13.35 -12.68
CA CYS A 505 13.97 13.38 -13.58
C CYS A 505 14.42 13.42 -15.05
N THR A 506 14.52 12.28 -15.70
CA THR A 506 15.11 12.15 -17.04
C THR A 506 14.15 11.97 -18.18
N GLY A 507 12.87 12.00 -18.01
CA GLY A 507 12.24 11.51 -19.20
C GLY A 507 10.79 11.67 -19.49
N ARG A 508 10.02 12.38 -18.72
CA ARG A 508 8.66 12.72 -19.14
C ARG A 508 8.43 14.21 -19.02
N THR A 509 8.52 14.88 -20.15
CA THR A 509 8.11 16.28 -20.34
C THR A 509 6.61 16.48 -20.16
N GLU A 510 5.86 15.39 -19.99
CA GLU A 510 4.39 15.34 -19.96
C GLU A 510 3.85 14.91 -18.59
N LEU A 511 4.70 14.78 -17.59
CA LEU A 511 4.24 14.65 -16.20
C LEU A 511 3.47 15.91 -15.86
N GLY A 512 2.22 15.78 -15.47
CA GLY A 512 1.19 16.79 -15.33
C GLY A 512 1.59 18.18 -14.79
N PRO A 513 0.66 19.06 -14.56
CA PRO A 513 0.92 20.48 -14.24
C PRO A 513 1.68 20.72 -12.91
N TRP A 514 1.98 19.68 -12.16
CA TRP A 514 2.59 19.71 -10.82
C TRP A 514 4.05 19.25 -10.78
N SER A 515 4.76 19.21 -11.89
CA SER A 515 6.17 18.81 -11.94
C SER A 515 7.11 19.85 -11.30
N TYR A 516 7.02 19.98 -9.98
CA TYR A 516 7.93 20.76 -9.17
C TYR A 516 8.96 19.83 -8.54
N ALA A 517 10.18 20.29 -8.34
CA ALA A 517 11.18 19.50 -7.66
C ALA A 517 10.82 19.34 -6.17
N MET A 518 10.33 20.42 -5.57
CA MET A 518 9.99 20.47 -4.16
C MET A 518 8.88 21.49 -3.89
N ASN A 519 8.07 21.25 -2.88
CA ASN A 519 7.17 22.22 -2.27
C ASN A 519 7.57 22.51 -0.82
N LEU A 520 7.52 23.80 -0.47
CA LEU A 520 7.51 24.28 0.91
C LEU A 520 6.24 25.10 1.10
N SER A 521 5.29 24.58 1.85
CA SER A 521 4.08 25.33 2.13
C SER A 521 3.87 25.58 3.63
N SER A 522 3.37 26.77 3.93
CA SER A 522 2.83 27.11 5.24
C SER A 522 1.32 27.12 5.15
N LYS A 523 0.65 26.43 6.05
CA LYS A 523 -0.80 26.46 6.16
C LYS A 523 -1.19 27.42 7.27
N LYS A 524 -2.15 28.31 7.01
CA LYS A 524 -2.83 29.10 8.03
C LYS A 524 -3.92 28.24 8.63
N SER A 525 -4.12 28.38 9.94
CA SER A 525 -5.22 27.75 10.65
C SER A 525 -6.57 28.13 10.06
N GLU A 526 -7.43 27.15 9.83
CA GLU A 526 -8.83 27.35 9.45
C GLU A 526 -9.75 27.38 10.68
N GLY A 527 -9.19 27.16 11.89
CA GLY A 527 -9.91 27.16 13.16
C GLY A 527 -9.01 26.84 14.36
N PRO A 528 -9.50 27.00 15.59
CA PRO A 528 -8.70 26.85 16.80
C PRO A 528 -8.16 25.43 17.03
N ASP A 529 -8.76 24.42 16.38
CA ASP A 529 -8.35 23.00 16.49
C ASP A 529 -7.58 22.52 15.25
N ASP A 530 -7.17 23.43 14.35
CA ASP A 530 -6.45 23.05 13.14
C ASP A 530 -4.97 22.80 13.43
N PHE A 531 -4.62 21.55 13.68
CA PHE A 531 -3.25 21.08 13.89
C PHE A 531 -2.32 21.29 12.67
N ARG A 532 -2.89 21.64 11.48
CA ARG A 532 -2.14 21.93 10.26
C ARG A 532 -1.56 23.33 10.24
N GLU A 533 -1.90 24.19 11.24
CA GLU A 533 -1.30 25.50 11.34
C GLU A 533 0.20 25.37 11.57
N GLY A 534 0.97 25.96 10.68
CA GLY A 534 2.41 25.96 10.84
C GLY A 534 3.14 26.53 9.65
N VAL A 535 4.35 26.95 9.92
CA VAL A 535 5.24 27.52 8.92
C VAL A 535 6.36 26.54 8.63
N ALA A 536 6.51 26.11 7.38
CA ALA A 536 7.66 25.33 6.95
C ALA A 536 8.93 26.18 7.00
N TYR A 537 9.61 26.19 8.15
CA TYR A 537 10.85 26.92 8.36
C TYR A 537 11.92 26.05 9.03
N SER A 538 13.15 26.56 9.06
CA SER A 538 14.31 25.85 9.62
C SER A 538 14.62 24.50 8.92
N ASN A 539 14.17 24.33 7.70
CA ASN A 539 14.58 23.21 6.86
C ASN A 539 16.03 23.41 6.41
N ARG A 540 16.78 22.32 6.40
CA ARG A 540 18.17 22.32 5.93
C ARG A 540 18.31 21.40 4.72
N LEU A 541 18.50 22.00 3.54
CA LEU A 541 18.63 21.32 2.27
C LEU A 541 20.02 21.55 1.71
N VAL A 542 20.93 20.63 1.98
CA VAL A 542 22.36 20.79 1.65
C VAL A 542 22.91 19.55 0.95
N HIS A 543 23.86 19.77 0.06
CA HIS A 543 24.55 18.70 -0.66
C HIS A 543 23.66 17.83 -1.55
N ASN A 544 22.45 18.30 -1.94
CA ASN A 544 21.54 17.54 -2.79
C ASN A 544 21.83 17.79 -4.27
N ILE A 545 21.50 16.81 -5.09
CA ILE A 545 21.57 16.87 -6.54
C ILE A 545 20.15 17.00 -7.11
N TRP A 546 19.93 18.08 -7.87
CA TRP A 546 18.67 18.39 -8.55
C TRP A 546 18.89 18.26 -10.05
N TYR A 547 18.56 17.11 -10.62
CA TYR A 547 18.88 16.80 -12.02
C TYR A 547 17.63 16.65 -12.88
N TYR A 548 17.36 17.69 -13.67
CA TYR A 548 16.18 17.80 -14.53
C TYR A 548 16.51 18.15 -15.98
N PRO A 549 17.41 17.43 -16.66
CA PRO A 549 17.96 17.86 -17.96
C PRO A 549 16.92 17.96 -19.08
N ASN A 550 15.80 17.26 -18.97
CA ASN A 550 14.79 17.15 -20.03
C ASN A 550 13.46 17.83 -19.69
N CYS A 551 13.35 18.51 -18.57
CA CYS A 551 12.12 19.15 -18.13
C CYS A 551 12.13 20.65 -18.50
N PRO A 552 11.38 21.09 -19.51
CA PRO A 552 11.50 22.47 -20.06
C PRO A 552 11.00 23.58 -19.12
N SER A 553 10.29 23.27 -18.07
CA SER A 553 9.65 24.26 -17.19
C SER A 553 9.75 23.91 -15.71
N GLN A 554 10.76 23.12 -15.32
CA GLN A 554 10.87 22.67 -13.94
C GLN A 554 11.05 23.82 -12.97
N ILE A 555 10.17 23.90 -11.99
CA ILE A 555 10.32 24.79 -10.84
C ILE A 555 11.19 24.08 -9.80
N TYR A 556 12.22 24.78 -9.32
CA TYR A 556 13.15 24.28 -8.31
C TYR A 556 12.44 24.11 -6.95
N VAL A 557 11.86 25.20 -6.45
CA VAL A 557 11.10 25.18 -5.21
C VAL A 557 9.78 25.95 -5.45
N LEU A 558 8.66 25.28 -5.15
CA LEU A 558 7.37 25.93 -5.05
C LEU A 558 7.21 26.45 -3.61
N ILE A 559 7.07 27.76 -3.48
CA ILE A 559 6.92 28.43 -2.19
C ILE A 559 5.45 28.82 -2.04
N GLN A 560 4.77 28.33 -1.03
CA GLN A 560 3.38 28.65 -0.74
C GLN A 560 3.24 29.18 0.68
N GLY A 561 3.44 30.48 0.85
CA GLY A 561 3.35 31.15 2.15
C GLY A 561 4.48 30.85 3.15
N ALA A 562 5.49 30.05 2.75
CA ALA A 562 6.65 29.76 3.59
C ALA A 562 7.68 30.87 3.58
N ASP A 563 8.33 31.14 4.70
CA ASP A 563 9.47 32.02 4.81
C ASP A 563 10.77 31.24 4.61
N CYS A 564 11.21 31.13 3.34
CA CYS A 564 12.42 30.41 3.00
C CYS A 564 13.69 31.01 3.61
N THR A 565 13.68 32.29 4.02
CA THR A 565 14.87 32.94 4.64
C THR A 565 15.20 32.35 6.00
N ARG A 566 14.30 31.62 6.61
CA ARG A 566 14.49 30.87 7.86
C ARG A 566 14.97 29.44 7.65
N SER A 567 15.18 29.03 6.40
CA SER A 567 15.70 27.71 6.01
C SER A 567 17.13 27.86 5.43
N THR A 568 17.86 26.78 5.36
CA THR A 568 19.19 26.72 4.75
C THR A 568 19.14 25.94 3.45
N PHE A 569 19.44 26.58 2.36
CA PHE A 569 19.71 25.95 1.07
C PHE A 569 21.15 26.29 0.70
N ASP A 570 22.03 25.29 0.61
CA ASP A 570 23.39 25.54 0.15
C ASP A 570 24.13 24.25 -0.25
N TYR A 571 25.25 24.42 -0.93
CA TYR A 571 26.10 23.34 -1.41
C TYR A 571 25.37 22.31 -2.27
N ASN A 572 24.28 22.71 -2.92
CA ASN A 572 23.51 21.86 -3.83
C ASN A 572 24.12 21.88 -5.24
N TRP A 573 23.90 20.82 -5.99
CA TRP A 573 24.25 20.74 -7.41
C TRP A 573 22.97 20.70 -8.24
N ILE A 574 22.75 21.73 -9.06
CA ILE A 574 21.48 21.96 -9.74
C ILE A 574 21.70 21.91 -11.25
N CYS A 575 20.93 21.05 -11.94
CA CYS A 575 20.76 21.06 -13.38
C CYS A 575 19.32 21.49 -13.69
N PRO A 576 19.06 22.75 -14.08
CA PRO A 576 17.74 23.36 -14.04
C PRO A 576 16.83 23.05 -15.23
N GLY A 577 17.20 22.09 -16.08
CA GLY A 577 16.44 21.72 -17.28
C GLY A 577 16.93 22.34 -18.58
N ARG A 578 16.42 21.81 -19.71
CA ARG A 578 16.97 22.03 -21.06
C ARG A 578 17.08 23.50 -21.49
N ASP A 579 16.11 24.32 -21.12
CA ASP A 579 15.98 25.70 -21.62
C ASP A 579 16.20 26.73 -20.52
N ALA A 580 16.75 26.32 -19.38
CA ALA A 580 16.94 27.19 -18.24
C ALA A 580 18.40 27.28 -17.85
N LYS A 581 18.98 28.47 -17.94
CA LYS A 581 20.33 28.77 -17.45
C LYS A 581 20.42 28.74 -15.92
N TYR A 582 19.32 29.00 -15.24
CA TYR A 582 19.19 29.06 -13.79
C TYR A 582 17.92 28.41 -13.30
N PRO A 583 17.86 27.97 -12.04
CA PRO A 583 16.64 27.48 -11.41
C PRO A 583 15.49 28.47 -11.55
N LYS A 584 14.30 27.96 -11.82
CA LYS A 584 13.07 28.73 -11.91
C LYS A 584 12.24 28.60 -10.63
N PHE A 585 11.50 29.65 -10.33
CA PHE A 585 10.54 29.68 -9.23
C PHE A 585 9.17 30.05 -9.79
N ARG A 586 8.12 29.72 -9.08
CA ARG A 586 6.80 30.30 -9.32
C ARG A 586 6.80 31.66 -8.68
N ASP A 587 6.22 32.65 -9.12
CA ASP A 587 6.24 34.02 -8.62
C ASP A 587 7.54 34.78 -8.96
N ASP A 588 7.61 36.05 -8.60
CA ASP A 588 8.69 36.97 -8.95
C ASP A 588 10.01 36.76 -8.18
N VAL A 589 10.37 35.51 -7.92
CA VAL A 589 11.66 35.17 -7.29
C VAL A 589 12.70 34.97 -8.36
N ASP A 590 13.66 35.88 -8.41
CA ASP A 590 14.84 35.76 -9.27
C ASP A 590 15.96 35.01 -8.57
N TRP A 591 16.62 34.08 -9.31
CA TRP A 591 17.71 33.27 -8.79
C TRP A 591 18.90 34.07 -8.27
N LYS A 592 19.35 35.12 -9.00
CA LYS A 592 20.55 35.88 -8.67
C LYS A 592 20.28 36.94 -7.62
N ASP A 593 19.26 37.73 -7.82
CA ASP A 593 19.01 38.93 -7.04
C ASP A 593 18.18 38.64 -5.80
N THR A 594 17.10 37.89 -5.93
CA THR A 594 16.24 37.58 -4.78
C THR A 594 16.74 36.39 -4.00
N TRP A 595 16.89 35.22 -4.62
CA TRP A 595 17.23 33.97 -3.93
C TRP A 595 18.63 34.02 -3.33
N ARG A 596 19.67 34.28 -4.16
CA ARG A 596 21.05 34.26 -3.69
C ARG A 596 21.48 35.54 -2.97
N ARG A 597 21.29 36.69 -3.57
CA ARG A 597 21.85 37.93 -3.03
C ARG A 597 21.04 38.50 -1.87
N LYS A 598 19.71 38.54 -2.00
CA LYS A 598 18.83 39.11 -0.97
C LYS A 598 18.55 38.14 0.17
N TRP A 599 18.26 36.88 -0.15
CA TRP A 599 17.92 35.87 0.84
C TRP A 599 19.11 35.03 1.32
N GLY A 600 20.25 35.07 0.64
CA GLY A 600 21.47 34.34 1.05
C GLY A 600 21.38 32.83 0.88
N LEU A 601 20.48 32.34 0.02
CA LEU A 601 20.26 30.92 -0.21
C LEU A 601 21.09 30.42 -1.42
N ASP A 602 21.55 29.18 -1.39
CA ASP A 602 22.34 28.52 -2.45
C ASP A 602 23.62 29.32 -2.88
N VAL A 603 24.23 30.06 -1.97
CA VAL A 603 25.38 30.93 -2.28
C VAL A 603 26.55 30.12 -2.77
N ASN A 604 26.82 28.94 -2.17
CA ASN A 604 27.92 28.04 -2.53
C ASN A 604 27.47 26.91 -3.48
N SER A 605 26.20 26.86 -3.85
CA SER A 605 25.66 25.85 -4.78
C SER A 605 26.14 26.06 -6.20
N VAL A 606 26.22 24.97 -6.96
CA VAL A 606 26.70 24.95 -8.34
C VAL A 606 25.54 24.65 -9.29
N VAL A 607 25.46 25.44 -10.37
CA VAL A 607 24.49 25.23 -11.45
C VAL A 607 25.24 24.81 -12.71
N THR A 608 24.84 23.69 -13.32
CA THR A 608 25.45 23.17 -14.56
C THR A 608 24.36 22.67 -15.51
N GLU A 609 24.68 22.56 -16.80
CA GLU A 609 23.79 22.02 -17.82
C GLU A 609 23.63 20.49 -17.69
N ASP A 610 24.66 19.81 -17.24
CA ASP A 610 24.66 18.37 -16.99
C ASP A 610 25.51 18.03 -15.76
N ILE A 611 25.19 16.89 -15.14
CA ILE A 611 25.92 16.37 -13.97
C ILE A 611 26.79 15.16 -14.37
N GLY A 612 26.32 14.37 -15.34
CA GLY A 612 27.02 13.19 -15.82
C GLY A 612 27.20 12.12 -14.74
N PHE A 613 26.21 11.30 -14.50
CA PHE A 613 26.30 10.18 -13.56
C PHE A 613 27.11 9.00 -14.09
N ALA A 614 27.69 8.20 -13.20
CA ALA A 614 28.52 7.04 -13.55
C ALA A 614 27.74 5.97 -14.31
N ALA A 615 26.68 5.41 -13.71
CA ALA A 615 25.84 4.37 -14.29
C ALA A 615 24.45 4.35 -13.65
N PRO A 616 23.57 5.34 -13.86
CA PRO A 616 22.30 5.45 -13.16
C PRO A 616 21.35 4.27 -13.44
N ALA A 617 21.38 3.70 -14.65
CA ALA A 617 20.60 2.51 -14.97
C ALA A 617 21.00 1.25 -14.16
N GLN A 618 22.19 1.24 -13.58
CA GLN A 618 22.71 0.21 -12.68
C GLN A 618 22.69 0.66 -11.21
N GLY A 619 22.00 1.77 -10.91
CA GLY A 619 21.91 2.32 -9.56
C GLY A 619 23.14 3.09 -9.06
N ASP A 620 24.09 3.46 -9.95
CA ASP A 620 25.22 4.31 -9.58
C ASP A 620 24.96 5.76 -10.01
N PHE A 621 24.48 6.54 -9.07
CA PHE A 621 24.19 7.97 -9.23
C PHE A 621 25.36 8.86 -8.79
N THR A 622 26.56 8.31 -8.75
CA THR A 622 27.77 9.07 -8.44
C THR A 622 28.10 10.02 -9.59
N PRO A 623 28.20 11.34 -9.37
CA PRO A 623 28.64 12.28 -10.41
C PRO A 623 30.07 11.98 -10.88
N LYS A 624 30.30 12.08 -12.19
CA LYS A 624 31.62 11.90 -12.79
C LYS A 624 32.61 13.02 -12.43
N ASN A 625 32.11 14.24 -12.27
CA ASN A 625 32.97 15.40 -11.92
C ASN A 625 33.30 15.41 -10.44
N LYS A 626 34.42 14.76 -10.09
CA LYS A 626 34.92 14.64 -8.71
C LYS A 626 35.33 15.97 -8.08
N VAL A 627 35.72 16.97 -8.90
CA VAL A 627 36.11 18.30 -8.42
C VAL A 627 34.89 19.03 -7.85
N VAL A 628 33.79 19.02 -8.57
CA VAL A 628 32.52 19.63 -8.12
C VAL A 628 31.98 18.88 -6.90
N MET A 629 31.96 17.54 -6.93
CA MET A 629 31.56 16.74 -5.76
C MET A 629 32.31 17.14 -4.50
N LYS A 630 33.68 17.18 -4.58
CA LYS A 630 34.50 17.53 -3.44
C LYS A 630 34.25 18.96 -2.96
N LYS A 631 34.09 19.91 -3.91
CA LYS A 631 33.78 21.32 -3.58
C LYS A 631 32.47 21.43 -2.80
N LEU A 632 31.46 20.63 -3.20
CA LEU A 632 30.13 20.61 -2.58
C LEU A 632 30.05 19.69 -1.35
N GLY A 633 31.10 19.00 -0.96
CA GLY A 633 31.10 18.08 0.19
C GLY A 633 30.19 16.86 0.01
N MET A 634 29.93 16.48 -1.24
CA MET A 634 29.08 15.32 -1.59
C MET A 634 29.90 14.03 -1.56
N HIS A 635 29.26 12.92 -1.27
CA HIS A 635 29.85 11.59 -1.37
C HIS A 635 29.14 10.73 -2.46
N PRO A 636 29.79 9.65 -2.92
CA PRO A 636 29.21 8.74 -3.91
C PRO A 636 27.87 8.16 -3.46
N LEU A 637 26.93 8.01 -4.40
CA LEU A 637 25.61 7.44 -4.11
C LEU A 637 25.38 6.23 -5.03
N VAL A 638 25.44 5.04 -4.43
CA VAL A 638 25.30 3.76 -5.13
C VAL A 638 24.20 2.93 -4.50
N MET A 639 23.12 2.74 -5.25
CA MET A 639 21.86 2.13 -4.78
C MET A 639 21.77 0.61 -5.03
N LYS A 640 22.84 -0.02 -5.48
CA LYS A 640 22.86 -1.47 -5.79
C LYS A 640 22.54 -2.39 -4.61
N ASN A 641 22.64 -1.88 -3.39
CA ASN A 641 22.34 -2.61 -2.17
C ASN A 641 20.95 -2.24 -1.60
N CYS A 642 20.18 -1.38 -2.28
CA CYS A 642 18.80 -1.09 -1.90
C CYS A 642 17.88 -2.26 -2.27
N GLY A 643 16.83 -2.42 -1.48
CA GLY A 643 15.90 -3.52 -1.66
C GLY A 643 16.44 -4.83 -1.07
N LEU A 644 16.00 -5.91 -1.67
CA LEU A 644 16.23 -7.26 -1.15
C LEU A 644 17.69 -7.69 -1.19
N TYR A 645 18.06 -8.54 -0.24
CA TYR A 645 19.35 -9.22 -0.22
C TYR A 645 19.19 -10.74 -0.02
N VAL A 646 20.17 -11.52 -0.44
CA VAL A 646 20.17 -12.98 -0.28
C VAL A 646 20.70 -13.38 1.08
N ASN A 647 20.08 -14.39 1.67
CA ASN A 647 20.50 -15.04 2.90
C ASN A 647 19.98 -16.50 2.93
N GLU A 648 20.01 -17.15 4.09
CA GLU A 648 19.54 -18.52 4.26
C GLU A 648 18.03 -18.72 3.98
N PHE A 649 17.19 -17.70 4.21
CA PHE A 649 15.75 -17.74 3.95
C PHE A 649 15.39 -17.24 2.55
N ARG A 650 16.05 -16.20 2.08
CA ARG A 650 15.90 -15.67 0.71
C ARG A 650 17.12 -16.04 -0.13
N THR A 651 17.05 -17.17 -0.81
CA THR A 651 18.19 -17.72 -1.57
C THR A 651 18.39 -17.07 -2.95
N LYS A 652 17.41 -16.29 -3.43
CA LYS A 652 17.48 -15.54 -4.70
C LYS A 652 16.65 -14.27 -4.62
N ILE A 653 17.06 -13.27 -5.40
CA ILE A 653 16.30 -12.04 -5.57
C ILE A 653 15.25 -12.27 -6.68
N PRO A 654 13.97 -11.99 -6.43
CA PRO A 654 12.94 -11.97 -7.47
C PRO A 654 13.28 -10.92 -8.54
N LYS A 655 12.86 -11.17 -9.78
CA LYS A 655 13.00 -10.17 -10.84
C LYS A 655 11.97 -9.06 -10.59
N GLU A 656 12.43 -7.83 -10.48
CA GLU A 656 11.55 -6.66 -10.25
C GLU A 656 10.40 -6.54 -11.24
N ALA A 657 10.62 -6.99 -12.46
CA ALA A 657 9.64 -6.89 -13.55
C ALA A 657 8.62 -8.04 -13.58
N GLU A 658 8.70 -9.03 -12.72
CA GLU A 658 7.78 -10.18 -12.82
C GLU A 658 6.32 -9.76 -12.61
N GLY A 659 6.03 -8.80 -11.73
CA GLY A 659 4.70 -8.21 -11.55
C GLY A 659 4.37 -7.08 -12.52
N CYS A 660 5.34 -6.23 -12.83
CA CYS A 660 5.17 -5.06 -13.71
C CYS A 660 5.10 -5.44 -15.21
N ALA A 661 5.53 -6.63 -15.58
CA ALA A 661 5.51 -7.09 -16.99
C ALA A 661 4.10 -7.20 -17.57
N SER A 662 3.08 -7.35 -16.75
CA SER A 662 1.68 -7.40 -17.17
C SER A 662 1.09 -6.05 -17.57
N HIS A 663 1.76 -4.93 -17.22
CA HIS A 663 1.21 -3.58 -17.42
C HIS A 663 2.13 -2.59 -18.14
N PRO A 664 3.22 -2.99 -18.84
CA PRO A 664 4.17 -2.05 -19.41
C PRO A 664 3.55 -1.14 -20.48
N GLU A 665 2.55 -1.62 -21.21
CA GLU A 665 1.95 -0.85 -22.30
C GLU A 665 1.10 0.33 -21.82
N TRP A 666 0.26 0.14 -20.82
CA TRP A 666 -0.55 1.25 -20.33
C TRP A 666 0.23 2.20 -19.40
N ILE A 667 1.27 1.73 -18.73
CA ILE A 667 2.20 2.60 -17.99
C ILE A 667 3.06 3.41 -18.97
N LYS A 668 3.44 2.82 -20.11
CA LYS A 668 4.19 3.50 -21.18
C LYS A 668 3.30 4.44 -21.99
N ASN A 669 2.08 4.03 -22.25
CA ASN A 669 1.09 4.71 -23.07
C ASN A 669 -0.26 4.76 -22.35
N PRO A 670 -0.34 5.43 -21.16
CA PRO A 670 -1.63 5.62 -20.52
C PRO A 670 -2.53 6.39 -21.48
N PRO A 671 -3.83 6.10 -21.52
CA PRO A 671 -4.74 6.97 -22.23
C PRO A 671 -4.58 8.38 -21.66
N ASP A 672 -4.27 9.36 -22.50
CA ASP A 672 -4.03 10.74 -22.09
C ASP A 672 -5.10 11.26 -21.14
N HIS A 673 -6.32 10.78 -21.32
CA HIS A 673 -7.46 11.13 -20.48
C HIS A 673 -8.50 10.00 -20.46
N ILE A 674 -8.99 9.64 -19.28
CA ILE A 674 -10.29 8.97 -19.18
C ILE A 674 -11.34 10.05 -19.26
N ASN A 675 -11.81 10.33 -20.48
CA ASN A 675 -12.85 11.31 -20.67
C ASN A 675 -14.11 10.89 -19.91
N PRO A 676 -14.81 11.84 -19.26
CA PRO A 676 -16.13 11.56 -18.75
C PRO A 676 -16.98 10.99 -19.89
N PRO A 677 -17.84 10.02 -19.60
CA PRO A 677 -18.83 9.62 -20.60
C PRO A 677 -19.52 10.88 -21.06
N LYS A 678 -19.54 11.13 -22.38
CA LYS A 678 -20.27 12.25 -22.97
C LYS A 678 -21.74 12.05 -22.65
N GLY A 679 -22.14 12.44 -21.45
CA GLY A 679 -23.52 12.47 -21.00
C GLY A 679 -24.16 13.74 -21.51
N LYS A 680 -24.99 13.63 -22.50
CA LYS A 680 -26.12 14.55 -22.57
C LYS A 680 -26.94 14.28 -21.29
N GLU A 681 -27.09 15.33 -20.50
CA GLU A 681 -27.99 15.36 -19.36
C GLU A 681 -29.37 14.82 -19.77
N GLY A 682 -29.87 13.89 -19.03
CA GLY A 682 -31.27 13.46 -19.05
C GLY A 682 -31.72 13.22 -17.64
#